data_76e14a8d460ad9422b4660cbc425a7cb
#
_entry.id   76e14a8d460ad9422b4660cbc425a7cb
#
_cell.length_a   1.000
_cell.length_b   1.000
_cell.length_c   1.000
_cell.angle_alpha   90.00
_cell.angle_beta   90.00
_cell.angle_gamma   90.00
#
_symmetry.space_group_name_H-M   'P 1'
#
loop_
_entity.id
_entity.type
_entity.pdbx_description
1 polymer ?
#
loop_
_entity_poly.entity_id
_entity_poly.type
_entity_poly.pdbx_seq_one_letter_code
_entity_poly.pdbx_strand_id
1 'polypeptide(L)'
;MTHRQHTHHSSNIQEYNPDSGTAQTTKQKSGKVPGWVRILIASTLVVAWLAISGVGGPYFGKISQVSTNSSTDFLPSTAESTRVVQEQKDFYPSESVPATLVFTGGSGEGGTFTDEQKTYLDSLPTKFADNTEYFDGSSPVIYSQDGQAAEIVVPVKSSVAVKDGVKKARELTPEEHGLTRQITGPAGFAADLVVAFGGIDGILLLVALAVVFLILLIVYRSPILPFVVLFSSVAALSGAIFVIWHLANAGVVKINGQVQGILLILVVGAATDYALLYVARYREALTRHRSRFDATVEALKNSFEPILASGGTVIAGLLCLLFSSLASNQALGPVAATGIVLSMLASLTFLPAALALLGRAAFWPALPKLDSAQGYEHKLSTGLWARIADTVAAKPRRIWIGFALVLAIFAALSGTFHAEGVRQSDLILGASSARDGQSTLAKHFPGGSGSPANIILPADKLDETIALLDGDAGVASTAALAQDSPSGTVPVGRSAKNLPPAFASIKPTESNGRVMLQTTLTDAPDSTAAEETVKRLRQDLHGISSEVLVGGTTATTVDTLAAAEQDRATIIPIVLAVITVILMLLLRSVLAPLILLAVTVLSYLATLGVSALLFNHVLHLPGADPTVPLYGFVFLVALGIDYTIFLMTRVREETLSVGTREGMRRGLIITGGVITSAGVVLATTFAALAVIPLIFLVQLAFIVAFGVLLDAILVRAFLVPALVEDLGGRIWWPSRLR
;
A
#
# COMPACT_ATOMS: atom_id res chain seq x y z
N MET A 1 11.25 -93.24 -22.77
CA MET A 1 10.92 -93.89 -21.51
C MET A 1 10.21 -92.86 -20.66
N THR A 2 8.88 -92.96 -20.65
CA THR A 2 7.99 -93.26 -19.51
C THR A 2 7.93 -92.10 -18.46
N HIS A 3 6.87 -91.53 -18.04
CA HIS A 3 5.47 -91.93 -18.01
C HIS A 3 4.62 -90.67 -17.65
N ARG A 4 3.41 -90.61 -18.21
CA ARG A 4 2.26 -89.75 -17.83
C ARG A 4 1.91 -89.82 -16.34
N GLN A 5 1.34 -88.82 -15.81
CA GLN A 5 0.05 -88.97 -15.11
C GLN A 5 -0.75 -87.60 -15.11
N HIS A 6 -1.98 -87.70 -15.63
CA HIS A 6 -3.10 -86.77 -15.54
C HIS A 6 -3.70 -86.82 -14.15
N THR A 7 -4.07 -85.66 -13.61
CA THR A 7 -5.13 -85.64 -12.62
C THR A 7 -6.12 -84.54 -12.99
N HIS A 8 -7.33 -84.96 -13.29
CA HIS A 8 -8.54 -84.14 -13.42
C HIS A 8 -8.85 -83.43 -12.07
N HIS A 9 -9.22 -82.13 -12.10
CA HIS A 9 -10.07 -81.60 -11.10
C HIS A 9 -11.28 -80.94 -11.76
N SER A 10 -12.43 -81.54 -11.40
CA SER A 10 -13.78 -81.22 -11.82
C SER A 10 -14.22 -79.82 -11.36
N SER A 11 -14.84 -79.15 -12.32
CA SER A 11 -15.61 -77.94 -12.13
C SER A 11 -16.84 -78.18 -11.23
N ASN A 12 -16.93 -77.49 -10.07
CA ASN A 12 -18.19 -77.32 -9.31
C ASN A 12 -18.81 -76.06 -9.75
N ILE A 13 -19.80 -76.11 -10.61
CA ILE A 13 -20.78 -75.07 -10.86
C ILE A 13 -21.77 -75.13 -9.68
N GLN A 14 -21.72 -74.10 -8.77
CA GLN A 14 -22.78 -73.86 -7.79
C GLN A 14 -23.84 -72.97 -8.44
N GLU A 15 -25.02 -73.59 -8.61
CA GLU A 15 -26.25 -72.88 -8.97
C GLU A 15 -26.54 -71.72 -7.97
N TYR A 16 -26.74 -70.56 -8.48
CA TYR A 16 -27.14 -69.35 -7.75
C TYR A 16 -28.65 -69.43 -7.47
N ASN A 17 -29.03 -69.60 -6.19
CA ASN A 17 -30.42 -69.59 -5.72
C ASN A 17 -30.79 -68.16 -5.30
N PRO A 18 -31.78 -67.49 -5.91
CA PRO A 18 -32.09 -66.08 -5.65
C PRO A 18 -33.00 -65.78 -4.44
N ASP A 19 -33.32 -66.72 -3.58
CA ASP A 19 -34.27 -66.51 -2.50
C ASP A 19 -33.74 -66.92 -1.11
N SER A 20 -32.74 -66.18 -0.59
CA SER A 20 -32.54 -66.08 0.84
C SER A 20 -31.43 -65.09 1.18
N GLY A 21 -31.79 -63.90 1.59
CA GLY A 21 -30.77 -63.02 2.10
C GLY A 21 -31.29 -61.64 2.45
N THR A 22 -31.90 -61.51 3.62
CA THR A 22 -32.02 -60.26 4.32
C THR A 22 -30.65 -59.61 4.41
N ALA A 23 -30.36 -58.72 3.44
CA ALA A 23 -29.21 -57.82 3.53
C ALA A 23 -29.48 -56.85 4.68
N GLN A 24 -28.87 -57.11 5.83
CA GLN A 24 -28.69 -56.09 6.88
C GLN A 24 -27.86 -54.95 6.31
N THR A 25 -28.52 -53.99 5.68
CA THR A 25 -27.99 -52.64 5.49
C THR A 25 -27.78 -52.02 6.86
N THR A 26 -26.57 -52.13 7.39
CA THR A 26 -26.09 -51.31 8.47
C THR A 26 -26.19 -49.86 7.99
N LYS A 27 -27.35 -49.24 8.21
CA LYS A 27 -27.54 -47.80 8.14
C LYS A 27 -26.62 -47.22 9.21
N GLN A 28 -25.40 -46.85 8.82
CA GLN A 28 -24.59 -45.93 9.59
C GLN A 28 -25.41 -44.66 9.71
N LYS A 29 -26.10 -44.50 10.85
CA LYS A 29 -26.76 -43.27 11.29
C LYS A 29 -25.65 -42.24 11.52
N SER A 30 -25.12 -41.61 10.46
CA SER A 30 -24.51 -40.32 10.60
C SER A 30 -25.64 -39.39 11.08
N GLY A 31 -25.52 -38.86 12.27
CA GLY A 31 -26.48 -37.91 12.86
C GLY A 31 -26.53 -36.67 11.97
N LYS A 32 -27.40 -36.71 10.96
CA LYS A 32 -27.62 -35.52 10.10
C LYS A 32 -28.29 -34.45 10.96
N VAL A 33 -27.57 -33.37 11.21
CA VAL A 33 -28.13 -32.18 11.87
C VAL A 33 -29.46 -31.82 11.18
N PRO A 34 -30.55 -31.61 11.91
CA PRO A 34 -31.86 -31.28 11.37
C PRO A 34 -31.80 -30.07 10.41
N GLY A 35 -32.59 -30.08 9.34
CA GLY A 35 -32.53 -29.02 8.33
C GLY A 35 -32.80 -27.61 8.89
N TRP A 36 -33.67 -27.48 9.86
CA TRP A 36 -33.98 -26.22 10.52
C TRP A 36 -32.77 -25.65 11.30
N VAL A 37 -31.96 -26.51 11.94
CA VAL A 37 -30.75 -26.11 12.67
C VAL A 37 -29.70 -25.58 11.69
N ARG A 38 -29.57 -26.19 10.51
CA ARG A 38 -28.66 -25.72 9.44
C ARG A 38 -29.06 -24.35 8.92
N ILE A 39 -30.36 -24.10 8.74
CA ILE A 39 -30.90 -22.78 8.36
C ILE A 39 -30.65 -21.77 9.48
N LEU A 40 -30.90 -22.15 10.74
CA LEU A 40 -30.67 -21.26 11.87
C LEU A 40 -29.20 -20.83 11.97
N ILE A 41 -28.26 -21.76 11.90
CA ILE A 41 -26.80 -21.44 11.92
C ILE A 41 -26.44 -20.48 10.79
N ALA A 42 -26.88 -20.77 9.56
CA ALA A 42 -26.60 -19.93 8.42
C ALA A 42 -27.18 -18.51 8.58
N SER A 43 -28.43 -18.42 9.05
CA SER A 43 -29.10 -17.13 9.30
C SER A 43 -28.40 -16.33 10.42
N THR A 44 -28.01 -16.99 11.50
CA THR A 44 -27.27 -16.36 12.62
C THR A 44 -25.95 -15.78 12.14
N LEU A 45 -25.19 -16.51 11.32
CA LEU A 45 -23.92 -16.02 10.77
C LEU A 45 -24.13 -14.80 9.85
N VAL A 46 -25.16 -14.83 9.00
CA VAL A 46 -25.49 -13.68 8.14
C VAL A 46 -25.88 -12.48 9.00
N VAL A 47 -26.73 -12.65 10.02
CA VAL A 47 -27.16 -11.57 10.92
C VAL A 47 -25.96 -11.02 11.71
N ALA A 48 -25.04 -11.88 12.17
CA ALA A 48 -23.82 -11.44 12.87
C ALA A 48 -22.96 -10.53 11.98
N TRP A 49 -22.76 -10.87 10.71
CA TRP A 49 -22.00 -10.03 9.78
C TRP A 49 -22.74 -8.75 9.39
N LEU A 50 -24.07 -8.76 9.31
CA LEU A 50 -24.88 -7.54 9.18
C LEU A 50 -24.70 -6.62 10.39
N ALA A 51 -24.66 -7.18 11.61
CA ALA A 51 -24.40 -6.42 12.83
C ALA A 51 -22.98 -5.83 12.84
N ILE A 52 -21.94 -6.62 12.45
CA ILE A 52 -20.57 -6.12 12.29
C ILE A 52 -20.53 -4.96 11.32
N SER A 53 -21.20 -5.07 10.16
CA SER A 53 -21.27 -4.01 9.17
C SER A 53 -22.00 -2.76 9.69
N GLY A 54 -23.08 -2.95 10.44
CA GLY A 54 -23.86 -1.85 11.04
C GLY A 54 -23.07 -1.09 12.11
N VAL A 55 -22.28 -1.80 12.93
CA VAL A 55 -21.43 -1.19 13.97
C VAL A 55 -20.18 -0.57 13.36
N GLY A 56 -19.51 -1.27 12.43
CA GLY A 56 -18.25 -0.83 11.82
C GLY A 56 -18.41 0.26 10.75
N GLY A 57 -19.53 0.27 10.04
CA GLY A 57 -19.79 1.24 8.97
C GLY A 57 -19.60 2.70 9.36
N PRO A 58 -20.17 3.19 10.47
CA PRO A 58 -19.98 4.58 10.91
C PRO A 58 -18.52 5.00 11.18
N TYR A 59 -17.62 4.03 11.42
CA TYR A 59 -16.20 4.32 11.68
C TYR A 59 -15.42 4.72 10.43
N PHE A 60 -15.95 4.49 9.22
CA PHE A 60 -15.38 5.05 7.99
C PHE A 60 -15.26 6.57 8.07
N GLY A 61 -16.31 7.26 8.53
CA GLY A 61 -16.27 8.72 8.69
C GLY A 61 -15.46 9.21 9.90
N LYS A 62 -15.09 8.32 10.83
CA LYS A 62 -14.33 8.67 12.04
C LYS A 62 -12.83 8.41 11.91
N ILE A 63 -12.38 7.68 10.89
CA ILE A 63 -10.97 7.28 10.78
C ILE A 63 -10.04 8.49 10.65
N SER A 64 -10.51 9.57 10.01
CA SER A 64 -9.77 10.83 9.90
C SER A 64 -9.50 11.52 11.25
N GLN A 65 -10.22 11.17 12.31
CA GLN A 65 -10.01 11.71 13.66
C GLN A 65 -8.76 11.12 14.34
N VAL A 66 -8.32 9.94 13.90
CA VAL A 66 -7.18 9.20 14.46
C VAL A 66 -6.04 9.05 13.46
N SER A 67 -6.12 9.72 12.31
CA SER A 67 -5.07 9.71 11.27
C SER A 67 -4.26 11.00 11.31
N THR A 68 -2.94 10.87 11.08
CA THR A 68 -2.00 11.98 10.91
C THR A 68 -1.31 11.87 9.56
N ASN A 69 -1.01 13.00 8.93
CA ASN A 69 -0.24 13.07 7.68
C ASN A 69 1.06 13.90 7.85
N SER A 70 1.50 14.13 9.08
CA SER A 70 2.80 14.76 9.35
C SER A 70 3.93 13.79 9.00
N SER A 71 4.84 14.15 8.11
CA SER A 71 5.96 13.32 7.69
C SER A 71 6.92 12.97 8.83
N THR A 72 7.10 13.88 9.79
CA THR A 72 7.97 13.68 10.95
C THR A 72 7.45 12.62 11.93
N ASP A 73 6.13 12.40 11.98
CA ASP A 73 5.50 11.37 12.82
C ASP A 73 5.83 9.95 12.38
N PHE A 74 6.32 9.77 11.16
CA PHE A 74 6.58 8.47 10.55
C PHE A 74 8.06 8.13 10.44
N LEU A 75 8.96 9.07 10.76
CA LEU A 75 10.40 8.81 10.85
C LEU A 75 10.77 8.07 12.13
N PRO A 76 11.91 7.34 12.15
CA PRO A 76 12.46 6.77 13.36
C PRO A 76 12.71 7.86 14.42
N SER A 77 12.51 7.54 15.70
CA SER A 77 12.87 8.44 16.80
C SER A 77 14.37 8.75 16.86
N THR A 78 15.19 7.91 16.24
CA THR A 78 16.64 8.08 16.13
C THR A 78 17.06 8.98 14.98
N ALA A 79 16.17 9.29 14.05
CA ALA A 79 16.48 10.19 12.94
C ALA A 79 16.79 11.60 13.47
N GLU A 80 17.78 12.25 12.89
CA GLU A 80 18.27 13.55 13.36
C GLU A 80 17.17 14.63 13.24
N SER A 81 16.43 14.64 12.13
CA SER A 81 15.27 15.54 11.96
C SER A 81 14.18 15.32 12.99
N THR A 82 13.94 14.08 13.44
CA THR A 82 12.98 13.76 14.50
C THR A 82 13.45 14.30 15.85
N ARG A 83 14.75 14.16 16.14
CA ARG A 83 15.36 14.72 17.37
C ARG A 83 15.25 16.24 17.38
N VAL A 84 15.51 16.90 16.26
CA VAL A 84 15.33 18.36 16.15
C VAL A 84 13.90 18.77 16.49
N VAL A 85 12.89 18.08 15.94
CA VAL A 85 11.47 18.37 16.25
C VAL A 85 11.14 18.17 17.73
N GLN A 86 11.75 17.16 18.37
CA GLN A 86 11.58 16.95 19.82
C GLN A 86 12.21 18.06 20.65
N GLU A 87 13.44 18.47 20.32
CA GLU A 87 14.15 19.51 21.04
C GLU A 87 13.62 20.94 20.75
N GLN A 88 13.02 21.16 19.59
CA GLN A 88 12.32 22.41 19.26
C GLN A 88 11.23 22.77 20.26
N LYS A 89 10.62 21.79 20.95
CA LYS A 89 9.59 22.01 21.97
C LYS A 89 10.11 22.83 23.16
N ASP A 90 11.41 22.77 23.41
CA ASP A 90 12.05 23.51 24.49
C ASP A 90 12.23 25.02 24.16
N PHE A 91 12.13 25.35 22.88
CA PHE A 91 12.30 26.71 22.37
C PHE A 91 10.98 27.42 22.07
N TYR A 92 9.92 26.67 21.78
CA TYR A 92 8.61 27.26 21.46
C TYR A 92 7.57 26.90 22.51
N PRO A 93 6.77 27.89 22.99
CA PRO A 93 5.71 27.63 23.99
C PRO A 93 4.57 26.77 23.45
N SER A 94 4.42 26.70 22.12
CA SER A 94 3.41 25.88 21.45
C SER A 94 3.98 25.23 20.19
N GLU A 95 3.51 24.03 19.90
CA GLU A 95 3.79 23.40 18.61
C GLU A 95 2.96 24.10 17.53
N SER A 96 3.61 24.53 16.44
CA SER A 96 2.94 25.15 15.30
C SER A 96 3.57 24.69 13.99
N VAL A 97 2.77 24.68 12.91
CA VAL A 97 3.21 24.34 11.56
C VAL A 97 3.16 25.61 10.71
N PRO A 98 4.28 26.08 10.13
CA PRO A 98 4.28 27.33 9.38
C PRO A 98 3.52 27.20 8.05
N ALA A 99 2.63 28.16 7.80
CA ALA A 99 2.03 28.45 6.51
C ALA A 99 2.70 29.71 5.93
N THR A 100 3.13 29.66 4.66
CA THR A 100 3.68 30.82 3.97
C THR A 100 2.65 31.33 2.97
N LEU A 101 2.15 32.54 3.23
CA LEU A 101 1.26 33.23 2.30
C LEU A 101 2.11 34.07 1.34
N VAL A 102 1.90 33.85 0.04
CA VAL A 102 2.61 34.60 -1.02
C VAL A 102 1.59 35.43 -1.78
N PHE A 103 1.87 36.71 -1.92
CA PHE A 103 1.05 37.66 -2.65
C PHE A 103 1.78 38.20 -3.85
N THR A 104 1.06 38.27 -4.98
CA THR A 104 1.54 38.82 -6.28
C THR A 104 0.41 39.60 -6.94
N GLY A 105 0.67 40.19 -8.10
CA GLY A 105 -0.33 40.94 -8.86
C GLY A 105 -0.32 42.42 -8.53
N GLY A 106 0.85 42.98 -8.16
CA GLY A 106 1.03 44.42 -8.00
C GLY A 106 0.60 45.17 -9.28
N SER A 107 -0.13 46.25 -9.12
CA SER A 107 -0.64 47.11 -10.20
C SER A 107 0.18 48.39 -10.40
N GLY A 108 1.32 48.47 -9.73
CA GLY A 108 2.31 49.54 -9.91
C GLY A 108 3.18 49.33 -11.16
N GLU A 109 4.05 50.28 -11.43
CA GLU A 109 4.97 50.24 -12.57
C GLU A 109 5.89 49.02 -12.47
N GLY A 110 5.98 48.22 -13.54
CA GLY A 110 6.76 46.98 -13.55
C GLY A 110 6.17 45.83 -12.75
N GLY A 111 4.89 45.88 -12.32
CA GLY A 111 4.25 44.84 -11.50
C GLY A 111 4.52 44.98 -9.99
N THR A 112 5.07 46.09 -9.55
CA THR A 112 5.31 46.38 -8.13
C THR A 112 4.03 46.76 -7.39
N PHE A 113 4.03 46.64 -6.04
CA PHE A 113 2.88 46.98 -5.25
C PHE A 113 2.68 48.51 -5.14
N THR A 114 1.43 48.95 -5.28
CA THR A 114 1.02 50.33 -4.97
C THR A 114 1.00 50.60 -3.47
N ASP A 115 0.96 51.86 -3.04
CA ASP A 115 0.90 52.21 -1.62
C ASP A 115 -0.38 51.69 -0.95
N GLU A 116 -1.51 51.63 -1.68
CA GLU A 116 -2.75 51.04 -1.21
C GLU A 116 -2.60 49.53 -0.95
N GLN A 117 -1.99 48.81 -1.89
CA GLN A 117 -1.70 47.42 -1.76
C GLN A 117 -0.75 47.11 -0.60
N LYS A 118 0.31 47.92 -0.43
CA LYS A 118 1.21 47.79 0.72
C LYS A 118 0.48 48.04 2.05
N THR A 119 -0.36 49.08 2.13
CA THR A 119 -1.16 49.34 3.32
C THR A 119 -2.08 48.18 3.68
N TYR A 120 -2.69 47.55 2.67
CA TYR A 120 -3.50 46.37 2.89
C TYR A 120 -2.64 45.20 3.40
N LEU A 121 -1.52 44.90 2.74
CA LEU A 121 -0.61 43.81 3.13
C LEU A 121 -0.08 44.02 4.56
N ASP A 122 0.37 45.24 4.89
CA ASP A 122 0.92 45.57 6.21
C ASP A 122 -0.13 45.50 7.33
N SER A 123 -1.43 45.49 7.00
CA SER A 123 -2.52 45.29 7.95
C SER A 123 -2.76 43.83 8.30
N LEU A 124 -2.31 42.89 7.47
CA LEU A 124 -2.60 41.45 7.62
C LEU A 124 -1.97 40.82 8.87
N PRO A 125 -0.73 41.12 9.27
CA PRO A 125 -0.14 40.60 10.50
C PRO A 125 -1.00 40.80 11.73
N THR A 126 -1.64 41.98 11.88
CA THR A 126 -2.55 42.27 13.00
C THR A 126 -3.78 41.32 12.98
N LYS A 127 -4.34 41.06 11.80
CA LYS A 127 -5.49 40.14 11.67
C LYS A 127 -5.15 38.72 12.14
N PHE A 128 -3.92 38.26 11.91
CA PHE A 128 -3.47 36.96 12.40
C PHE A 128 -3.23 36.95 13.90
N ALA A 129 -2.63 38.00 14.42
CA ALA A 129 -2.41 38.20 15.87
C ALA A 129 -3.72 38.21 16.67
N ASP A 130 -4.80 38.76 16.11
CA ASP A 130 -6.12 38.76 16.72
C ASP A 130 -6.83 37.41 16.72
N ASN A 131 -6.39 36.45 15.87
CA ASN A 131 -6.98 35.14 15.76
C ASN A 131 -6.15 34.05 16.48
N THR A 132 -5.90 34.26 17.76
CA THR A 132 -5.07 33.41 18.64
C THR A 132 -5.60 31.97 18.81
N GLU A 133 -6.83 31.67 18.40
CA GLU A 133 -7.39 30.31 18.38
C GLU A 133 -6.67 29.44 17.35
N TYR A 134 -6.29 30.01 16.19
CA TYR A 134 -5.74 29.30 15.06
C TYR A 134 -4.23 29.47 14.87
N PHE A 135 -3.69 30.64 15.26
CA PHE A 135 -2.35 31.07 14.94
C PHE A 135 -1.54 31.51 16.17
N ASP A 136 -0.24 31.32 16.11
CA ASP A 136 0.73 31.85 17.07
C ASP A 136 1.35 33.18 16.57
N GLY A 137 0.52 34.08 16.09
CA GLY A 137 0.97 35.34 15.48
C GLY A 137 1.30 35.19 13.99
N SER A 138 2.13 36.08 13.46
CA SER A 138 2.67 36.03 12.10
C SER A 138 3.96 36.81 11.99
N SER A 139 4.76 36.57 10.95
CA SER A 139 5.86 37.44 10.59
C SER A 139 5.34 38.83 10.13
N PRO A 140 6.17 39.89 10.17
CA PRO A 140 5.95 41.04 9.33
C PRO A 140 5.88 40.67 7.84
N VAL A 141 5.34 41.59 7.03
CA VAL A 141 5.35 41.43 5.57
C VAL A 141 6.79 41.54 5.06
N ILE A 142 7.25 40.59 4.33
CA ILE A 142 8.57 40.57 3.68
C ILE A 142 8.36 40.79 2.20
N TYR A 143 8.83 41.90 1.68
CA TYR A 143 8.76 42.20 0.24
C TYR A 143 9.97 41.65 -0.48
N SER A 144 9.75 41.13 -1.69
CA SER A 144 10.82 40.64 -2.55
C SER A 144 11.72 41.82 -3.04
N GLN A 145 12.96 41.49 -3.43
CA GLN A 145 13.91 42.54 -3.89
C GLN A 145 13.44 43.21 -5.18
N ASP A 146 12.68 42.55 -6.03
CA ASP A 146 12.09 43.11 -7.24
C ASP A 146 10.78 43.87 -6.99
N GLY A 147 10.26 43.83 -5.75
CA GLY A 147 9.02 44.49 -5.35
C GLY A 147 7.74 43.93 -5.95
N GLN A 148 7.81 42.75 -6.59
CA GLN A 148 6.68 42.12 -7.29
C GLN A 148 5.95 41.06 -6.46
N ALA A 149 6.57 40.58 -5.38
CA ALA A 149 5.99 39.63 -4.44
C ALA A 149 6.14 40.06 -2.99
N ALA A 150 5.25 39.58 -2.15
CA ALA A 150 5.34 39.72 -0.70
C ALA A 150 5.02 38.38 -0.03
N GLU A 151 5.73 38.08 1.06
CA GLU A 151 5.46 36.85 1.85
C GLU A 151 5.12 37.22 3.31
N ILE A 152 4.26 36.37 3.91
CA ILE A 152 3.93 36.42 5.36
C ILE A 152 3.99 34.97 5.85
N VAL A 153 4.78 34.68 6.86
CA VAL A 153 4.83 33.39 7.52
C VAL A 153 3.87 33.40 8.72
N VAL A 154 2.93 32.47 8.73
CA VAL A 154 1.89 32.35 9.76
C VAL A 154 1.97 30.98 10.40
N PRO A 155 2.41 30.84 11.66
CA PRO A 155 2.44 29.58 12.38
C PRO A 155 1.00 29.16 12.75
N VAL A 156 0.55 28.02 12.17
CA VAL A 156 -0.74 27.38 12.47
C VAL A 156 -0.56 26.47 13.69
N LYS A 157 -1.36 26.67 14.74
CA LYS A 157 -1.30 25.88 15.97
C LYS A 157 -1.59 24.39 15.71
N SER A 158 -0.82 23.50 16.33
CA SER A 158 -1.03 22.05 16.24
C SER A 158 -2.29 21.57 16.99
N SER A 159 -2.85 22.42 17.86
CA SER A 159 -4.16 22.16 18.51
C SER A 159 -5.34 22.25 17.55
N VAL A 160 -5.14 22.81 16.36
CA VAL A 160 -6.14 22.95 15.29
C VAL A 160 -5.75 22.07 14.11
N ALA A 161 -6.74 21.47 13.44
CA ALA A 161 -6.45 20.75 12.20
C ALA A 161 -5.83 21.70 11.17
N VAL A 162 -4.69 21.32 10.59
CA VAL A 162 -3.92 22.20 9.67
C VAL A 162 -4.77 22.74 8.52
N LYS A 163 -5.67 21.89 7.96
CA LYS A 163 -6.61 22.31 6.91
C LYS A 163 -7.53 23.47 7.35
N ASP A 164 -7.97 23.45 8.62
CA ASP A 164 -8.89 24.46 9.16
C ASP A 164 -8.14 25.76 9.44
N GLY A 165 -6.88 25.66 9.92
CA GLY A 165 -5.98 26.80 10.03
C GLY A 165 -5.69 27.47 8.67
N VAL A 166 -5.34 26.68 7.65
CA VAL A 166 -5.10 27.16 6.27
C VAL A 166 -6.40 27.76 5.67
N LYS A 167 -7.55 27.13 5.91
CA LYS A 167 -8.85 27.66 5.50
C LYS A 167 -9.10 29.02 6.16
N LYS A 168 -8.86 29.15 7.48
CA LYS A 168 -9.00 30.38 8.22
C LYS A 168 -8.05 31.47 7.71
N ALA A 169 -6.79 31.13 7.43
CA ALA A 169 -5.84 32.05 6.80
C ALA A 169 -6.37 32.56 5.45
N ARG A 170 -6.99 31.70 4.68
CA ARG A 170 -7.61 32.05 3.40
C ARG A 170 -8.81 32.99 3.55
N GLU A 171 -9.62 32.83 4.60
CA GLU A 171 -10.74 33.69 4.91
C GLU A 171 -10.28 35.09 5.40
N LEU A 172 -9.19 35.16 6.16
CA LEU A 172 -8.61 36.42 6.67
C LEU A 172 -7.91 37.27 5.60
N THR A 173 -7.53 36.61 4.48
CA THR A 173 -6.81 37.26 3.39
C THR A 173 -7.58 37.10 2.07
N PRO A 174 -8.75 37.71 1.91
CA PRO A 174 -9.49 37.70 0.65
C PRO A 174 -8.65 38.31 -0.46
N GLU A 175 -8.89 37.87 -1.70
CA GLU A 175 -8.22 38.43 -2.89
C GLU A 175 -8.84 39.78 -3.24
N GLU A 176 -8.32 40.83 -2.61
CA GLU A 176 -8.73 42.22 -2.77
C GLU A 176 -7.64 43.03 -3.44
N HIS A 177 -7.96 44.20 -3.93
CA HIS A 177 -7.03 45.16 -4.57
C HIS A 177 -6.28 44.61 -5.78
N GLY A 178 -6.82 43.56 -6.42
CA GLY A 178 -6.17 42.89 -7.59
C GLY A 178 -5.01 42.00 -7.22
N LEU A 179 -4.81 41.70 -5.95
CA LEU A 179 -3.77 40.79 -5.48
C LEU A 179 -4.20 39.32 -5.58
N THR A 180 -3.30 38.48 -6.07
CA THR A 180 -3.44 37.03 -6.03
C THR A 180 -2.72 36.48 -4.81
N ARG A 181 -3.40 35.63 -4.05
CA ARG A 181 -2.85 35.00 -2.85
C ARG A 181 -2.68 33.49 -3.07
N GLN A 182 -1.51 32.98 -2.73
CA GLN A 182 -1.20 31.55 -2.67
C GLN A 182 -0.73 31.20 -1.26
N ILE A 183 -1.05 29.99 -0.78
CA ILE A 183 -0.62 29.53 0.54
C ILE A 183 0.23 28.28 0.34
N THR A 184 1.50 28.36 0.72
CA THR A 184 2.51 27.30 0.60
C THR A 184 3.18 27.01 1.95
N GLY A 185 4.36 26.41 1.94
CA GLY A 185 5.05 25.97 3.14
C GLY A 185 4.47 24.68 3.73
N PRO A 186 5.02 24.18 4.84
CA PRO A 186 4.61 22.89 5.42
C PRO A 186 3.11 22.78 5.69
N ALA A 187 2.46 23.82 6.22
CA ALA A 187 1.02 23.81 6.46
C ALA A 187 0.19 23.83 5.16
N GLY A 188 0.64 24.58 4.14
CA GLY A 188 -0.01 24.61 2.83
C GLY A 188 -0.03 23.23 2.17
N PHE A 189 1.12 22.56 2.09
CA PHE A 189 1.23 21.22 1.55
C PHE A 189 0.45 20.17 2.35
N ALA A 190 0.51 20.24 3.69
CA ALA A 190 -0.27 19.35 4.55
C ALA A 190 -1.78 19.53 4.34
N ALA A 191 -2.26 20.76 4.17
CA ALA A 191 -3.68 21.03 3.90
C ALA A 191 -4.10 20.49 2.53
N ASP A 192 -3.29 20.70 1.48
CA ASP A 192 -3.57 20.19 0.13
C ASP A 192 -3.57 18.65 0.12
N LEU A 193 -2.67 18.00 0.87
CA LEU A 193 -2.68 16.54 1.05
C LEU A 193 -3.96 16.07 1.74
N VAL A 194 -4.41 16.75 2.81
CA VAL A 194 -5.67 16.41 3.49
C VAL A 194 -6.85 16.55 2.54
N VAL A 195 -6.86 17.53 1.66
CA VAL A 195 -7.89 17.69 0.63
C VAL A 195 -7.80 16.58 -0.41
N ALA A 196 -6.61 16.23 -0.87
CA ALA A 196 -6.39 15.12 -1.81
C ALA A 196 -6.83 13.78 -1.22
N PHE A 197 -6.60 13.55 0.08
CA PHE A 197 -7.08 12.37 0.80
C PHE A 197 -8.57 12.45 1.19
N GLY A 198 -9.14 13.64 1.39
CA GLY A 198 -10.51 13.81 1.94
C GLY A 198 -11.65 13.34 1.02
N GLY A 199 -11.39 13.14 -0.28
CA GLY A 199 -12.34 12.55 -1.22
C GLY A 199 -12.22 11.04 -1.39
N ILE A 200 -11.24 10.42 -0.75
CA ILE A 200 -10.81 9.04 -0.99
C ILE A 200 -11.85 8.03 -0.55
N ASP A 201 -12.40 8.18 0.64
CA ASP A 201 -13.18 7.13 1.30
C ASP A 201 -14.44 6.75 0.53
N GLY A 202 -15.13 7.73 -0.07
CA GLY A 202 -16.35 7.47 -0.82
C GLY A 202 -16.12 7.12 -2.28
N ILE A 203 -15.34 7.92 -3.00
CA ILE A 203 -15.14 7.78 -4.46
C ILE A 203 -14.29 6.54 -4.76
N LEU A 204 -13.18 6.35 -4.06
CA LEU A 204 -12.30 5.19 -4.25
C LEU A 204 -13.07 3.87 -4.00
N LEU A 205 -13.78 3.79 -2.87
CA LEU A 205 -14.56 2.61 -2.53
C LEU A 205 -15.64 2.36 -3.58
N LEU A 206 -16.35 3.39 -4.00
CA LEU A 206 -17.41 3.28 -5.02
C LEU A 206 -16.84 2.80 -6.36
N VAL A 207 -15.76 3.40 -6.83
CA VAL A 207 -15.10 3.00 -8.09
C VAL A 207 -14.59 1.57 -8.00
N ALA A 208 -13.88 1.22 -6.92
CA ALA A 208 -13.38 -0.14 -6.71
C ALA A 208 -14.54 -1.16 -6.72
N LEU A 209 -15.60 -0.92 -5.95
CA LEU A 209 -16.76 -1.81 -5.89
C LEU A 209 -17.49 -1.90 -7.23
N ALA A 210 -17.66 -0.79 -7.95
CA ALA A 210 -18.33 -0.78 -9.25
C ALA A 210 -17.57 -1.57 -10.30
N VAL A 211 -16.24 -1.39 -10.36
CA VAL A 211 -15.39 -2.10 -11.32
C VAL A 211 -15.32 -3.59 -10.98
N VAL A 212 -15.12 -3.93 -9.70
CA VAL A 212 -15.14 -5.33 -9.25
C VAL A 212 -16.50 -5.98 -9.52
N PHE A 213 -17.60 -5.27 -9.28
CA PHE A 213 -18.94 -5.74 -9.61
C PHE A 213 -19.07 -6.13 -11.08
N LEU A 214 -18.63 -5.26 -11.99
CA LEU A 214 -18.69 -5.52 -13.44
C LEU A 214 -17.86 -6.76 -13.83
N ILE A 215 -16.66 -6.90 -13.28
CA ILE A 215 -15.81 -8.06 -13.56
C ILE A 215 -16.44 -9.34 -13.01
N LEU A 216 -16.92 -9.31 -11.77
CA LEU A 216 -17.60 -10.47 -11.17
C LEU A 216 -18.86 -10.86 -11.94
N LEU A 217 -19.59 -9.89 -12.49
CA LEU A 217 -20.75 -10.14 -13.36
C LEU A 217 -20.35 -10.93 -14.61
N ILE A 218 -19.23 -10.58 -15.23
CA ILE A 218 -18.68 -11.28 -16.41
C ILE A 218 -18.18 -12.68 -16.04
N VAL A 219 -17.43 -12.79 -14.94
CA VAL A 219 -16.82 -14.04 -14.48
C VAL A 219 -17.85 -15.06 -14.03
N TYR A 220 -18.78 -14.64 -13.18
CA TYR A 220 -19.80 -15.55 -12.64
C TYR A 220 -20.98 -15.79 -13.58
N ARG A 221 -21.22 -14.86 -14.52
CA ARG A 221 -22.40 -14.87 -15.38
C ARG A 221 -23.70 -14.96 -14.58
N SER A 222 -23.71 -14.33 -13.43
CA SER A 222 -24.84 -14.24 -12.50
C SER A 222 -24.89 -12.82 -11.89
N PRO A 223 -26.05 -12.18 -11.83
CA PRO A 223 -26.16 -10.88 -11.18
C PRO A 223 -26.19 -10.99 -9.64
N ILE A 224 -26.57 -12.14 -9.07
CA ILE A 224 -26.74 -12.31 -7.62
C ILE A 224 -25.39 -12.48 -6.91
N LEU A 225 -24.48 -13.27 -7.49
CA LEU A 225 -23.18 -13.58 -6.87
C LEU A 225 -22.33 -12.34 -6.60
N PRO A 226 -22.18 -11.37 -7.53
CA PRO A 226 -21.42 -10.15 -7.27
C PRO A 226 -21.90 -9.40 -6.02
N PHE A 227 -23.22 -9.26 -5.82
CA PHE A 227 -23.77 -8.61 -4.62
C PHE A 227 -23.39 -9.34 -3.33
N VAL A 228 -23.48 -10.68 -3.32
CA VAL A 228 -23.13 -11.48 -2.14
C VAL A 228 -21.63 -11.37 -1.83
N VAL A 229 -20.78 -11.44 -2.86
CA VAL A 229 -19.34 -11.35 -2.73
C VAL A 229 -18.91 -9.96 -2.27
N LEU A 230 -19.42 -8.90 -2.91
CA LEU A 230 -19.10 -7.53 -2.53
C LEU A 230 -19.61 -7.18 -1.15
N PHE A 231 -20.80 -7.66 -0.76
CA PHE A 231 -21.27 -7.48 0.61
C PHE A 231 -20.32 -8.16 1.61
N SER A 232 -19.81 -9.37 1.31
CA SER A 232 -18.77 -10.03 2.13
C SER A 232 -17.53 -9.16 2.29
N SER A 233 -17.07 -8.54 1.21
CA SER A 233 -15.89 -7.66 1.21
C SER A 233 -16.13 -6.38 2.03
N VAL A 234 -17.29 -5.73 1.85
CA VAL A 234 -17.66 -4.53 2.62
C VAL A 234 -17.85 -4.83 4.09
N ALA A 235 -18.42 -5.98 4.42
CA ALA A 235 -18.57 -6.42 5.81
C ALA A 235 -17.22 -6.69 6.49
N ALA A 236 -16.29 -7.35 5.78
CA ALA A 236 -14.93 -7.55 6.24
C ALA A 236 -14.21 -6.21 6.45
N LEU A 237 -14.35 -5.29 5.52
CA LEU A 237 -13.75 -3.95 5.59
C LEU A 237 -14.32 -3.14 6.77
N SER A 238 -15.64 -3.19 6.99
CA SER A 238 -16.29 -2.51 8.13
C SER A 238 -15.77 -3.03 9.46
N GLY A 239 -15.64 -4.35 9.59
CA GLY A 239 -15.02 -4.97 10.78
C GLY A 239 -13.55 -4.59 10.95
N ALA A 240 -12.79 -4.55 9.87
CA ALA A 240 -11.37 -4.17 9.90
C ALA A 240 -11.21 -2.71 10.37
N ILE A 241 -11.95 -1.78 9.79
CA ILE A 241 -11.91 -0.35 10.16
C ILE A 241 -12.31 -0.15 11.62
N PHE A 242 -13.32 -0.87 12.11
CA PHE A 242 -13.72 -0.83 13.51
C PHE A 242 -12.54 -1.21 14.43
N VAL A 243 -11.88 -2.34 14.17
CA VAL A 243 -10.72 -2.78 14.97
C VAL A 243 -9.57 -1.79 14.88
N ILE A 244 -9.25 -1.33 13.66
CA ILE A 244 -8.12 -0.44 13.41
C ILE A 244 -8.34 0.93 14.06
N TRP A 245 -9.56 1.47 14.02
CA TRP A 245 -9.87 2.71 14.70
C TRP A 245 -9.60 2.64 16.21
N HIS A 246 -10.01 1.53 16.86
CA HIS A 246 -9.75 1.34 18.28
C HIS A 246 -8.26 1.17 18.59
N LEU A 247 -7.50 0.46 17.75
CA LEU A 247 -6.05 0.34 17.89
C LEU A 247 -5.35 1.70 17.74
N ALA A 248 -5.78 2.50 16.76
CA ALA A 248 -5.24 3.85 16.55
C ALA A 248 -5.61 4.80 17.69
N ASN A 249 -6.86 4.77 18.15
CA ASN A 249 -7.32 5.58 19.29
C ASN A 249 -6.61 5.23 20.61
N ALA A 250 -6.18 3.96 20.74
CA ALA A 250 -5.36 3.50 21.86
C ALA A 250 -3.86 3.81 21.70
N GLY A 251 -3.44 4.46 20.60
CA GLY A 251 -2.05 4.80 20.32
C GLY A 251 -1.15 3.60 19.92
N VAL A 252 -1.74 2.43 19.66
CA VAL A 252 -1.00 1.21 19.27
C VAL A 252 -0.48 1.31 17.84
N VAL A 253 -1.22 1.99 16.96
CA VAL A 253 -0.89 2.12 15.53
C VAL A 253 -1.10 3.57 15.10
N LYS A 254 -0.15 4.14 14.37
CA LYS A 254 -0.30 5.45 13.70
C LYS A 254 -0.82 5.22 12.27
N ILE A 255 -1.89 5.89 11.88
CA ILE A 255 -2.51 5.74 10.56
C ILE A 255 -2.34 7.03 9.76
N ASN A 256 -2.08 6.88 8.46
CA ASN A 256 -2.12 7.96 7.49
C ASN A 256 -3.04 7.61 6.31
N GLY A 257 -3.29 8.56 5.43
CA GLY A 257 -4.14 8.36 4.27
C GLY A 257 -3.63 7.28 3.30
N GLN A 258 -2.30 7.07 3.20
CA GLN A 258 -1.71 5.99 2.40
C GLN A 258 -2.12 4.61 2.93
N VAL A 259 -1.88 4.37 4.23
CA VAL A 259 -2.22 3.10 4.89
C VAL A 259 -3.71 2.81 4.78
N GLN A 260 -4.55 3.85 4.93
CA GLN A 260 -5.99 3.74 4.80
C GLN A 260 -6.43 3.36 3.38
N GLY A 261 -5.91 4.02 2.35
CA GLY A 261 -6.21 3.73 0.95
C GLY A 261 -5.78 2.31 0.56
N ILE A 262 -4.58 1.89 1.00
CA ILE A 262 -4.07 0.53 0.78
C ILE A 262 -4.95 -0.51 1.48
N LEU A 263 -5.32 -0.29 2.75
CA LEU A 263 -6.21 -1.19 3.50
C LEU A 263 -7.51 -1.44 2.75
N LEU A 264 -8.15 -0.36 2.29
CA LEU A 264 -9.44 -0.41 1.60
C LEU A 264 -9.37 -1.32 0.36
N ILE A 265 -8.37 -1.09 -0.49
CA ILE A 265 -8.19 -1.86 -1.72
C ILE A 265 -7.77 -3.30 -1.43
N LEU A 266 -6.87 -3.50 -0.47
CA LEU A 266 -6.36 -4.82 -0.10
C LEU A 266 -7.50 -5.71 0.45
N VAL A 267 -8.35 -5.18 1.33
CA VAL A 267 -9.46 -5.95 1.92
C VAL A 267 -10.49 -6.31 0.86
N VAL A 268 -10.87 -5.35 0.00
CA VAL A 268 -11.83 -5.62 -1.10
C VAL A 268 -11.25 -6.64 -2.07
N GLY A 269 -9.97 -6.50 -2.44
CA GLY A 269 -9.28 -7.42 -3.33
C GLY A 269 -9.17 -8.83 -2.75
N ALA A 270 -8.61 -8.96 -1.56
CA ALA A 270 -8.40 -10.26 -0.90
C ALA A 270 -9.73 -10.97 -0.56
N ALA A 271 -10.72 -10.26 -0.01
CA ALA A 271 -12.02 -10.86 0.27
C ALA A 271 -12.71 -11.37 -1.00
N THR A 272 -12.58 -10.64 -2.11
CA THR A 272 -13.12 -11.06 -3.40
C THR A 272 -12.38 -12.26 -3.95
N ASP A 273 -11.07 -12.33 -3.79
CA ASP A 273 -10.23 -13.45 -4.24
C ASP A 273 -10.57 -14.75 -3.48
N TYR A 274 -10.63 -14.69 -2.15
CA TYR A 274 -11.07 -15.84 -1.33
C TYR A 274 -12.51 -16.25 -1.65
N ALA A 275 -13.38 -15.28 -1.95
CA ALA A 275 -14.74 -15.56 -2.37
C ALA A 275 -14.78 -16.28 -3.73
N LEU A 276 -13.95 -15.87 -4.70
CA LEU A 276 -13.83 -16.56 -6.01
C LEU A 276 -13.46 -18.03 -5.84
N LEU A 277 -12.48 -18.29 -4.98
CA LEU A 277 -12.04 -19.65 -4.66
C LEU A 277 -13.17 -20.47 -4.05
N TYR A 278 -13.85 -19.94 -3.02
CA TYR A 278 -14.96 -20.64 -2.36
C TYR A 278 -16.13 -20.90 -3.32
N VAL A 279 -16.54 -19.87 -4.09
CA VAL A 279 -17.67 -19.98 -5.05
C VAL A 279 -17.37 -21.02 -6.13
N ALA A 280 -16.13 -21.10 -6.62
CA ALA A 280 -15.72 -22.12 -7.60
C ALA A 280 -15.86 -23.54 -7.01
N ARG A 281 -15.39 -23.77 -5.78
CA ARG A 281 -15.54 -25.05 -5.07
C ARG A 281 -17.01 -25.37 -4.76
N TYR A 282 -17.79 -24.36 -4.37
CA TYR A 282 -19.23 -24.54 -4.12
C TYR A 282 -20.00 -24.91 -5.39
N ARG A 283 -19.68 -24.26 -6.53
CA ARG A 283 -20.24 -24.61 -7.83
C ARG A 283 -19.91 -26.07 -8.23
N GLU A 284 -18.68 -26.50 -7.99
CA GLU A 284 -18.26 -27.89 -8.22
C GLU A 284 -19.02 -28.86 -7.31
N ALA A 285 -19.14 -28.58 -6.00
CA ALA A 285 -19.88 -29.40 -5.07
C ALA A 285 -21.38 -29.51 -5.40
N LEU A 286 -22.00 -28.44 -5.92
CA LEU A 286 -23.40 -28.45 -6.39
C LEU A 286 -23.63 -29.38 -7.61
N THR A 287 -22.61 -29.71 -8.39
CA THR A 287 -22.75 -30.71 -9.48
C THR A 287 -22.76 -32.13 -8.95
N ARG A 288 -22.24 -32.37 -7.74
CA ARG A 288 -22.17 -33.70 -7.09
C ARG A 288 -23.30 -33.95 -6.08
N HIS A 289 -23.75 -32.87 -5.38
CA HIS A 289 -24.73 -32.97 -4.31
C HIS A 289 -26.08 -32.38 -4.71
N ARG A 290 -27.19 -33.09 -4.38
CA ARG A 290 -28.54 -32.53 -4.48
C ARG A 290 -28.83 -31.52 -3.36
N SER A 291 -28.28 -31.76 -2.16
CA SER A 291 -28.45 -30.90 -0.99
C SER A 291 -27.48 -29.72 -1.05
N ARG A 292 -28.02 -28.48 -0.96
CA ARG A 292 -27.23 -27.26 -0.89
C ARG A 292 -26.32 -27.20 0.35
N PHE A 293 -26.79 -27.74 1.46
CA PHE A 293 -26.01 -27.76 2.71
C PHE A 293 -24.83 -28.76 2.67
N ASP A 294 -25.04 -29.93 2.06
CA ASP A 294 -23.95 -30.92 1.94
C ASP A 294 -22.89 -30.39 0.94
N ALA A 295 -23.32 -29.70 -0.12
CA ALA A 295 -22.42 -28.98 -1.04
C ALA A 295 -21.63 -27.86 -0.31
N THR A 296 -22.28 -27.10 0.59
CA THR A 296 -21.60 -26.07 1.41
C THR A 296 -20.52 -26.66 2.29
N VAL A 297 -20.80 -27.77 2.99
CA VAL A 297 -19.82 -28.45 3.87
C VAL A 297 -18.64 -28.97 3.06
N GLU A 298 -18.89 -29.63 1.91
CA GLU A 298 -17.81 -30.10 1.03
C GLU A 298 -16.96 -28.93 0.51
N ALA A 299 -17.60 -27.87 0.02
CA ALA A 299 -16.89 -26.69 -0.49
C ALA A 299 -16.07 -26.02 0.62
N LEU A 300 -16.62 -25.87 1.83
CA LEU A 300 -15.91 -25.30 2.97
C LEU A 300 -14.69 -26.14 3.34
N LYS A 301 -14.83 -27.47 3.44
CA LYS A 301 -13.72 -28.36 3.74
C LYS A 301 -12.59 -28.27 2.70
N ASN A 302 -12.95 -28.17 1.43
CA ASN A 302 -11.99 -28.13 0.32
C ASN A 302 -11.39 -26.72 0.08
N SER A 303 -11.99 -25.68 0.65
CA SER A 303 -11.49 -24.29 0.54
C SER A 303 -10.76 -23.82 1.80
N PHE A 304 -10.99 -24.46 2.94
CA PHE A 304 -10.46 -24.01 4.24
C PHE A 304 -8.94 -24.01 4.26
N GLU A 305 -8.30 -25.13 3.92
CA GLU A 305 -6.84 -25.24 3.93
C GLU A 305 -6.17 -24.27 2.92
N PRO A 306 -6.62 -24.20 1.64
CA PRO A 306 -6.08 -23.24 0.70
C PRO A 306 -6.24 -21.77 1.14
N ILE A 307 -7.41 -21.36 1.63
CA ILE A 307 -7.63 -19.98 2.09
C ILE A 307 -6.78 -19.67 3.33
N LEU A 308 -6.68 -20.60 4.27
CA LEU A 308 -5.86 -20.40 5.46
C LEU A 308 -4.37 -20.31 5.14
N ALA A 309 -3.89 -21.17 4.24
CA ALA A 309 -2.50 -21.17 3.81
C ALA A 309 -2.15 -19.87 3.06
N SER A 310 -2.99 -19.48 2.10
CA SER A 310 -2.87 -18.26 1.32
C SER A 310 -2.90 -17.03 2.23
N GLY A 311 -3.98 -16.81 2.96
CA GLY A 311 -4.09 -15.65 3.87
C GLY A 311 -3.02 -15.64 4.95
N GLY A 312 -2.61 -16.80 5.47
CA GLY A 312 -1.51 -16.91 6.41
C GLY A 312 -0.17 -16.44 5.83
N THR A 313 0.09 -16.75 4.56
CA THR A 313 1.29 -16.31 3.85
C THR A 313 1.27 -14.79 3.63
N VAL A 314 0.12 -14.23 3.24
CA VAL A 314 -0.06 -12.78 3.09
C VAL A 314 0.16 -12.07 4.43
N ILE A 315 -0.49 -12.55 5.50
CA ILE A 315 -0.33 -11.99 6.84
C ILE A 315 1.13 -12.02 7.28
N ALA A 316 1.81 -13.14 7.10
CA ALA A 316 3.22 -13.28 7.47
C ALA A 316 4.12 -12.31 6.68
N GLY A 317 3.90 -12.18 5.37
CA GLY A 317 4.63 -11.22 4.53
C GLY A 317 4.40 -9.76 4.96
N LEU A 318 3.14 -9.39 5.24
CA LEU A 318 2.79 -8.05 5.71
C LEU A 318 3.35 -7.75 7.10
N LEU A 319 3.33 -8.73 8.02
CA LEU A 319 3.89 -8.55 9.36
C LEU A 319 5.42 -8.39 9.35
N CYS A 320 6.12 -8.80 8.29
CA CYS A 320 7.54 -8.48 8.13
C CYS A 320 7.80 -6.96 8.04
N LEU A 321 6.79 -6.15 7.70
CA LEU A 321 6.88 -4.69 7.74
C LEU A 321 7.08 -4.13 9.16
N LEU A 322 6.82 -4.90 10.20
CA LEU A 322 7.14 -4.52 11.58
C LEU A 322 8.64 -4.32 11.82
N PHE A 323 9.51 -4.89 10.97
CA PHE A 323 10.95 -4.68 11.02
C PHE A 323 11.41 -3.40 10.31
N SER A 324 10.47 -2.62 9.77
CA SER A 324 10.78 -1.33 9.14
C SER A 324 11.26 -0.31 10.19
N SER A 325 12.10 0.60 9.77
CA SER A 325 12.46 1.79 10.53
C SER A 325 11.40 2.89 10.43
N LEU A 326 10.65 2.93 9.30
CA LEU A 326 9.58 3.89 9.08
C LEU A 326 8.28 3.45 9.77
N ALA A 327 7.72 4.31 10.64
CA ALA A 327 6.50 4.01 11.38
C ALA A 327 5.26 3.81 10.48
N SER A 328 5.22 4.43 9.28
CA SER A 328 4.18 4.20 8.29
C SER A 328 4.20 2.77 7.76
N ASN A 329 5.39 2.23 7.48
CA ASN A 329 5.57 0.85 7.06
C ASN A 329 5.23 -0.12 8.21
N GLN A 330 5.71 0.18 9.43
CA GLN A 330 5.38 -0.61 10.63
C GLN A 330 3.87 -0.68 10.85
N ALA A 331 3.16 0.43 10.66
CA ALA A 331 1.70 0.50 10.82
C ALA A 331 0.96 -0.32 9.77
N LEU A 332 1.44 -0.32 8.52
CA LEU A 332 0.80 -1.05 7.42
C LEU A 332 0.74 -2.55 7.69
N GLY A 333 1.76 -3.14 8.33
CA GLY A 333 1.80 -4.57 8.65
C GLY A 333 0.57 -5.03 9.43
N PRO A 334 0.36 -4.59 10.67
CA PRO A 334 -0.81 -4.98 11.50
C PRO A 334 -2.15 -4.54 10.91
N VAL A 335 -2.20 -3.35 10.29
CA VAL A 335 -3.43 -2.81 9.67
C VAL A 335 -3.88 -3.71 8.52
N ALA A 336 -2.98 -4.01 7.59
CA ALA A 336 -3.28 -4.87 6.46
C ALA A 336 -3.53 -6.33 6.89
N ALA A 337 -2.75 -6.86 7.85
CA ALA A 337 -2.98 -8.19 8.43
C ALA A 337 -4.38 -8.32 9.04
N THR A 338 -4.84 -7.31 9.80
CA THR A 338 -6.20 -7.26 10.35
C THR A 338 -7.24 -7.33 9.23
N GLY A 339 -7.04 -6.58 8.15
CA GLY A 339 -7.90 -6.61 6.97
C GLY A 339 -7.99 -8.00 6.33
N ILE A 340 -6.85 -8.68 6.15
CA ILE A 340 -6.79 -10.05 5.60
C ILE A 340 -7.49 -11.06 6.53
N VAL A 341 -7.28 -10.98 7.85
CA VAL A 341 -7.97 -11.86 8.82
C VAL A 341 -9.49 -11.71 8.69
N LEU A 342 -10.00 -10.49 8.66
CA LEU A 342 -11.45 -10.25 8.52
C LEU A 342 -11.97 -10.71 7.15
N SER A 343 -11.17 -10.56 6.07
CA SER A 343 -11.50 -11.07 4.74
C SER A 343 -11.61 -12.59 4.71
N MET A 344 -10.66 -13.30 5.35
CA MET A 344 -10.71 -14.76 5.50
C MET A 344 -11.92 -15.19 6.30
N LEU A 345 -12.18 -14.55 7.45
CA LEU A 345 -13.33 -14.86 8.30
C LEU A 345 -14.65 -14.66 7.55
N ALA A 346 -14.82 -13.57 6.83
CA ALA A 346 -16.01 -13.31 6.03
C ALA A 346 -16.20 -14.37 4.92
N SER A 347 -15.12 -14.72 4.23
CA SER A 347 -15.14 -15.72 3.15
C SER A 347 -15.37 -17.15 3.64
N LEU A 348 -14.98 -17.48 4.89
CA LEU A 348 -15.16 -18.79 5.48
C LEU A 348 -16.44 -18.93 6.35
N THR A 349 -17.12 -17.82 6.66
CA THR A 349 -18.32 -17.86 7.52
C THR A 349 -19.53 -17.21 6.86
N PHE A 350 -19.47 -15.93 6.50
CA PHE A 350 -20.59 -15.24 5.85
C PHE A 350 -20.93 -15.84 4.48
N LEU A 351 -19.93 -15.97 3.62
CA LEU A 351 -20.15 -16.42 2.23
C LEU A 351 -20.73 -17.85 2.18
N PRO A 352 -20.20 -18.86 2.90
CA PRO A 352 -20.82 -20.17 3.00
C PRO A 352 -22.26 -20.13 3.52
N ALA A 353 -22.54 -19.31 4.53
CA ALA A 353 -23.86 -19.16 5.12
C ALA A 353 -24.86 -18.56 4.11
N ALA A 354 -24.48 -17.46 3.43
CA ALA A 354 -25.31 -16.82 2.41
C ALA A 354 -25.59 -17.77 1.22
N LEU A 355 -24.58 -18.49 0.75
CA LEU A 355 -24.75 -19.43 -0.36
C LEU A 355 -25.51 -20.70 0.06
N ALA A 356 -25.43 -21.14 1.31
CA ALA A 356 -26.26 -22.23 1.85
C ALA A 356 -27.75 -21.84 1.86
N LEU A 357 -28.07 -20.57 2.12
CA LEU A 357 -29.45 -20.05 2.09
C LEU A 357 -29.96 -19.89 0.64
N LEU A 358 -29.14 -19.34 -0.26
CA LEU A 358 -29.49 -19.09 -1.66
C LEU A 358 -29.48 -20.38 -2.51
N GLY A 359 -28.56 -21.30 -2.24
CA GLY A 359 -28.40 -22.54 -3.00
C GLY A 359 -28.06 -22.31 -4.46
N ARG A 360 -28.66 -23.09 -5.37
CA ARG A 360 -28.45 -22.96 -6.81
C ARG A 360 -28.94 -21.62 -7.39
N ALA A 361 -29.93 -20.97 -6.75
CA ALA A 361 -30.46 -19.70 -7.20
C ALA A 361 -29.37 -18.60 -7.26
N ALA A 362 -28.32 -18.69 -6.43
CA ALA A 362 -27.18 -17.77 -6.47
C ALA A 362 -26.51 -17.70 -7.86
N PHE A 363 -26.61 -18.78 -8.67
CA PHE A 363 -26.01 -18.87 -10.00
C PHE A 363 -26.96 -18.54 -11.15
N TRP A 364 -28.16 -18.00 -10.86
CA TRP A 364 -29.07 -17.61 -11.93
C TRP A 364 -28.42 -16.57 -12.86
N PRO A 365 -28.57 -16.70 -14.22
CA PRO A 365 -29.34 -17.67 -14.98
C PRO A 365 -28.60 -19.01 -15.27
N ALA A 366 -27.28 -19.10 -15.02
CA ALA A 366 -26.42 -20.27 -15.35
C ALA A 366 -26.40 -21.31 -14.23
N LEU A 367 -27.55 -21.91 -13.92
CA LEU A 367 -27.69 -22.84 -12.80
C LEU A 367 -26.81 -24.10 -12.97
N PRO A 368 -26.04 -24.53 -11.93
CA PRO A 368 -25.28 -25.77 -11.96
C PRO A 368 -26.22 -26.98 -12.04
N LYS A 369 -26.00 -27.85 -13.05
CA LYS A 369 -26.74 -29.12 -13.20
C LYS A 369 -25.96 -30.25 -12.52
N LEU A 370 -26.63 -31.31 -12.11
CA LEU A 370 -25.97 -32.53 -11.64
C LEU A 370 -25.25 -33.18 -12.83
N ASP A 371 -23.93 -33.29 -12.73
CA ASP A 371 -23.11 -33.88 -13.80
C ASP A 371 -22.98 -35.41 -13.61
N SER A 372 -22.95 -36.14 -14.74
CA SER A 372 -22.47 -37.52 -14.78
C SER A 372 -20.93 -37.53 -14.81
N ALA A 373 -20.32 -38.67 -14.42
CA ALA A 373 -18.86 -38.83 -14.43
C ALA A 373 -18.19 -38.54 -15.80
N GLN A 374 -18.93 -38.69 -16.90
CA GLN A 374 -18.49 -38.35 -18.26
C GLN A 374 -18.29 -36.85 -18.50
N GLY A 375 -18.99 -35.96 -17.77
CA GLY A 375 -18.83 -34.52 -17.90
C GLY A 375 -17.48 -34.03 -17.35
N TYR A 376 -16.91 -34.67 -16.37
CA TYR A 376 -15.59 -34.33 -15.82
C TYR A 376 -14.46 -34.61 -16.82
N GLU A 377 -14.44 -35.77 -17.45
CA GLU A 377 -13.43 -36.14 -18.45
C GLU A 377 -13.52 -35.26 -19.71
N HIS A 378 -14.71 -34.89 -20.12
CA HIS A 378 -14.89 -33.98 -21.24
C HIS A 378 -14.30 -32.57 -20.97
N LYS A 379 -14.38 -32.06 -19.74
CA LYS A 379 -13.73 -30.77 -19.35
C LYS A 379 -12.20 -30.84 -19.40
N LEU A 380 -11.61 -32.02 -19.14
CA LEU A 380 -10.15 -32.23 -19.20
C LEU A 380 -9.60 -32.27 -20.62
N SER A 381 -10.46 -32.52 -21.63
CA SER A 381 -10.05 -32.66 -23.03
C SER A 381 -10.39 -31.46 -23.92
N THR A 382 -11.21 -30.50 -23.43
CA THR A 382 -11.71 -29.40 -24.26
C THR A 382 -11.54 -28.06 -23.60
N GLY A 383 -11.30 -27.01 -24.39
CA GLY A 383 -11.25 -25.62 -23.93
C GLY A 383 -9.91 -24.95 -24.07
N LEU A 384 -9.86 -23.67 -23.71
CA LEU A 384 -8.65 -22.84 -23.82
C LEU A 384 -7.51 -23.39 -22.93
N TRP A 385 -7.82 -23.73 -21.69
CA TRP A 385 -6.83 -24.21 -20.71
C TRP A 385 -6.26 -25.59 -21.08
N ALA A 386 -7.04 -26.47 -21.71
CA ALA A 386 -6.54 -27.71 -22.24
C ALA A 386 -5.53 -27.46 -23.37
N ARG A 387 -5.82 -26.55 -24.31
CA ARG A 387 -4.89 -26.16 -25.39
C ARG A 387 -3.60 -25.56 -24.85
N ILE A 388 -3.68 -24.69 -23.83
CA ILE A 388 -2.50 -24.11 -23.19
C ILE A 388 -1.67 -25.19 -22.53
N ALA A 389 -2.28 -26.09 -21.76
CA ALA A 389 -1.61 -27.18 -21.08
C ALA A 389 -0.92 -28.12 -22.08
N ASP A 390 -1.60 -28.48 -23.17
CA ASP A 390 -1.04 -29.32 -24.24
C ASP A 390 0.13 -28.62 -24.96
N THR A 391 0.04 -27.30 -25.18
CA THR A 391 1.12 -26.52 -25.79
C THR A 391 2.36 -26.49 -24.89
N VAL A 392 2.14 -26.31 -23.58
CA VAL A 392 3.22 -26.29 -22.57
C VAL A 392 3.88 -27.68 -22.49
N ALA A 393 3.09 -28.74 -22.44
CA ALA A 393 3.60 -30.11 -22.38
C ALA A 393 4.41 -30.52 -23.65
N ALA A 394 4.03 -29.99 -24.83
CA ALA A 394 4.70 -30.31 -26.08
C ALA A 394 6.14 -29.73 -26.18
N LYS A 395 6.41 -28.57 -25.64
CA LYS A 395 7.71 -27.88 -25.78
C LYS A 395 8.13 -27.12 -24.50
N PRO A 396 8.24 -27.81 -23.36
CA PRO A 396 8.40 -27.12 -22.06
C PRO A 396 9.67 -26.27 -21.99
N ARG A 397 10.83 -26.78 -22.45
CA ARG A 397 12.11 -26.05 -22.40
C ARG A 397 12.10 -24.75 -23.21
N ARG A 398 11.53 -24.76 -24.39
CA ARG A 398 11.48 -23.55 -25.24
C ARG A 398 10.59 -22.51 -24.65
N ILE A 399 9.50 -22.93 -24.00
CA ILE A 399 8.53 -22.04 -23.38
C ILE A 399 9.13 -21.38 -22.15
N TRP A 400 9.65 -22.16 -21.18
CA TRP A 400 10.15 -21.54 -19.97
C TRP A 400 11.42 -20.70 -20.22
N ILE A 401 12.32 -21.12 -21.12
CA ILE A 401 13.51 -20.31 -21.47
C ILE A 401 13.09 -19.02 -22.19
N GLY A 402 12.14 -19.09 -23.12
CA GLY A 402 11.66 -17.90 -23.84
C GLY A 402 11.01 -16.88 -22.91
N PHE A 403 10.11 -17.32 -22.02
CA PHE A 403 9.48 -16.42 -21.04
C PHE A 403 10.46 -15.90 -20.00
N ALA A 404 11.37 -16.74 -19.49
CA ALA A 404 12.41 -16.30 -18.56
C ALA A 404 13.33 -15.26 -19.20
N LEU A 405 13.69 -15.42 -20.47
CA LEU A 405 14.51 -14.44 -21.20
C LEU A 405 13.77 -13.10 -21.36
N VAL A 406 12.50 -13.12 -21.75
CA VAL A 406 11.69 -11.91 -21.87
C VAL A 406 11.59 -11.19 -20.51
N LEU A 407 11.31 -11.93 -19.44
CA LEU A 407 11.27 -11.35 -18.09
C LEU A 407 12.65 -10.80 -17.67
N ALA A 408 13.74 -11.50 -18.01
CA ALA A 408 15.10 -11.05 -17.68
C ALA A 408 15.48 -9.77 -18.43
N ILE A 409 15.05 -9.59 -19.68
CA ILE A 409 15.25 -8.35 -20.44
C ILE A 409 14.56 -7.17 -19.73
N PHE A 410 13.30 -7.34 -19.34
CA PHE A 410 12.60 -6.29 -18.59
C PHE A 410 13.18 -6.11 -17.18
N ALA A 411 13.59 -7.18 -16.51
CA ALA A 411 14.24 -7.10 -15.20
C ALA A 411 15.56 -6.31 -15.26
N ALA A 412 16.32 -6.40 -16.34
CA ALA A 412 17.53 -5.60 -16.52
C ALA A 412 17.26 -4.08 -16.54
N LEU A 413 16.05 -3.68 -16.94
CA LEU A 413 15.62 -2.28 -16.94
C LEU A 413 15.18 -1.80 -15.55
N SER A 414 15.04 -2.67 -14.56
CA SER A 414 14.67 -2.26 -13.19
C SER A 414 15.69 -1.30 -12.56
N GLY A 415 16.96 -1.35 -12.99
CA GLY A 415 17.99 -0.40 -12.57
C GLY A 415 17.74 1.05 -13.01
N THR A 416 16.83 1.29 -13.96
CA THR A 416 16.41 2.64 -14.38
C THR A 416 15.20 3.16 -13.59
N PHE A 417 14.73 2.41 -12.60
CA PHE A 417 13.66 2.82 -11.70
C PHE A 417 14.25 3.68 -10.57
N HIS A 418 14.21 4.99 -10.74
CA HIS A 418 14.74 5.94 -9.77
C HIS A 418 13.73 6.18 -8.65
N ALA A 419 13.95 5.56 -7.49
CA ALA A 419 13.16 5.76 -6.27
C ALA A 419 13.92 6.63 -5.26
N GLU A 420 14.42 7.78 -5.74
CA GLU A 420 15.21 8.74 -4.98
C GLU A 420 14.35 9.81 -4.30
N GLY A 421 13.04 9.61 -4.30
CA GLY A 421 12.07 10.55 -3.75
C GLY A 421 11.32 11.32 -4.82
N VAL A 422 10.28 11.99 -4.38
CA VAL A 422 9.47 12.91 -5.18
C VAL A 422 9.39 14.22 -4.42
N ARG A 423 9.63 15.34 -5.12
CA ARG A 423 9.50 16.65 -4.50
C ARG A 423 8.12 16.82 -3.87
N GLN A 424 8.06 17.46 -2.73
CA GLN A 424 6.80 17.69 -2.02
C GLN A 424 5.79 18.42 -2.91
N SER A 425 6.27 19.32 -3.74
CA SER A 425 5.49 20.03 -4.77
C SER A 425 4.87 19.11 -5.81
N ASP A 426 5.48 17.95 -6.11
CA ASP A 426 5.07 17.02 -7.16
C ASP A 426 4.27 15.82 -6.64
N LEU A 427 4.07 15.71 -5.31
CA LEU A 427 3.32 14.59 -4.69
C LEU A 427 1.87 14.51 -5.20
N ILE A 428 1.24 15.67 -5.44
CA ILE A 428 -0.15 15.78 -5.91
C ILE A 428 -0.15 15.99 -7.42
N LEU A 429 -0.70 15.05 -8.17
CA LEU A 429 -0.80 15.11 -9.64
C LEU A 429 -1.89 16.08 -10.15
N GLY A 430 -2.72 16.61 -9.25
CA GLY A 430 -3.78 17.57 -9.56
C GLY A 430 -3.39 19.02 -9.31
N ALA A 431 -4.38 19.91 -9.23
CA ALA A 431 -4.19 21.31 -8.83
C ALA A 431 -3.77 21.37 -7.36
N SER A 432 -2.74 22.15 -7.05
CA SER A 432 -2.25 22.38 -5.69
C SER A 432 -1.87 23.84 -5.52
N SER A 433 -2.56 24.52 -4.61
CA SER A 433 -2.27 25.91 -4.25
C SER A 433 -0.89 26.04 -3.62
N ALA A 434 -0.47 25.04 -2.85
CA ALA A 434 0.83 25.03 -2.21
C ALA A 434 1.98 24.91 -3.22
N ARG A 435 1.82 24.06 -4.25
CA ARG A 435 2.79 23.95 -5.35
C ARG A 435 2.93 25.25 -6.12
N ASP A 436 1.78 25.83 -6.50
CA ASP A 436 1.78 27.07 -7.28
C ASP A 436 2.40 28.20 -6.44
N GLY A 437 2.10 28.27 -5.13
CA GLY A 437 2.72 29.20 -4.19
C GLY A 437 4.23 28.99 -4.03
N GLN A 438 4.68 27.73 -3.96
CA GLN A 438 6.12 27.42 -3.90
C GLN A 438 6.85 27.85 -5.17
N SER A 439 6.23 27.63 -6.34
CA SER A 439 6.79 28.07 -7.62
C SER A 439 6.89 29.61 -7.70
N THR A 440 5.90 30.32 -7.18
CA THR A 440 5.90 31.79 -7.13
C THR A 440 6.96 32.29 -6.14
N LEU A 441 7.04 31.67 -4.95
CA LEU A 441 8.05 32.02 -3.95
C LEU A 441 9.47 31.89 -4.52
N ALA A 442 9.77 30.77 -5.20
CA ALA A 442 11.10 30.52 -5.77
C ALA A 442 11.51 31.49 -6.89
N LYS A 443 10.56 32.23 -7.50
CA LYS A 443 10.88 33.24 -8.53
C LYS A 443 11.33 34.58 -7.92
N HIS A 444 10.86 34.92 -6.72
CA HIS A 444 11.02 36.25 -6.14
C HIS A 444 11.85 36.25 -4.84
N PHE A 445 11.99 35.08 -4.20
CA PHE A 445 12.74 34.88 -2.95
C PHE A 445 13.76 33.75 -3.11
N PRO A 446 14.76 33.62 -2.21
CA PRO A 446 15.61 32.45 -2.15
C PRO A 446 14.77 31.17 -2.08
N GLY A 447 15.20 30.11 -2.79
CA GLY A 447 14.41 28.89 -2.95
C GLY A 447 13.97 28.25 -1.63
N GLY A 448 14.79 28.34 -0.58
CA GLY A 448 14.49 27.82 0.76
C GLY A 448 13.61 28.69 1.65
N SER A 449 13.16 29.85 1.17
CA SER A 449 12.28 30.75 1.93
C SER A 449 11.00 30.02 2.38
N GLY A 450 10.57 30.27 3.63
CA GLY A 450 9.40 29.64 4.23
C GLY A 450 9.59 28.21 4.72
N SER A 451 10.75 27.56 4.46
CA SER A 451 11.09 26.21 4.93
C SER A 451 12.57 26.09 5.30
N PRO A 452 13.04 26.81 6.32
CA PRO A 452 14.45 26.80 6.70
C PRO A 452 14.89 25.46 7.25
N ALA A 453 16.17 25.17 7.12
CA ALA A 453 16.83 24.15 7.91
C ALA A 453 16.97 24.64 9.35
N ASN A 454 16.54 23.85 10.33
CA ASN A 454 16.60 24.17 11.74
C ASN A 454 17.83 23.47 12.35
N ILE A 455 18.75 24.24 12.91
CA ILE A 455 19.97 23.74 13.50
C ILE A 455 19.95 24.00 15.00
N ILE A 456 20.02 22.95 15.81
CA ILE A 456 20.12 23.04 17.28
C ILE A 456 21.53 22.66 17.69
N LEU A 457 22.16 23.50 18.49
CA LEU A 457 23.56 23.37 18.84
C LEU A 457 23.83 23.87 20.27
N PRO A 458 24.93 23.40 20.94
CA PRO A 458 25.39 23.97 22.18
C PRO A 458 25.73 25.47 22.03
N ALA A 459 25.37 26.29 23.02
CA ALA A 459 25.53 27.76 22.97
C ALA A 459 27.02 28.18 22.81
N ASP A 460 27.96 27.41 23.35
CA ASP A 460 29.41 27.65 23.23
C ASP A 460 29.97 27.41 21.82
N LYS A 461 29.20 26.74 20.95
CA LYS A 461 29.55 26.45 19.54
C LYS A 461 28.90 27.41 18.53
N LEU A 462 28.19 28.41 19.01
CA LEU A 462 27.41 29.32 18.14
C LEU A 462 28.26 30.03 17.10
N ASP A 463 29.35 30.70 17.51
CA ASP A 463 30.19 31.49 16.61
C ASP A 463 30.91 30.62 15.56
N GLU A 464 31.38 29.44 15.94
CA GLU A 464 32.04 28.49 15.05
C GLU A 464 31.03 27.95 13.99
N THR A 465 29.80 27.65 14.43
CA THR A 465 28.71 27.21 13.54
C THR A 465 28.30 28.31 12.57
N ILE A 466 28.14 29.56 13.03
CA ILE A 466 27.80 30.70 12.16
C ILE A 466 28.89 30.91 11.11
N ALA A 467 30.16 30.83 11.49
CA ALA A 467 31.27 31.00 10.55
C ALA A 467 31.28 29.93 9.44
N LEU A 468 30.94 28.69 9.78
CA LEU A 468 30.81 27.59 8.82
C LEU A 468 29.62 27.85 7.87
N LEU A 469 28.44 28.19 8.40
CA LEU A 469 27.24 28.47 7.62
C LEU A 469 27.45 29.66 6.66
N ASP A 470 28.13 30.71 7.10
CA ASP A 470 28.46 31.88 6.29
C ASP A 470 29.43 31.56 5.14
N GLY A 471 30.24 30.51 5.29
CA GLY A 471 31.17 30.01 4.25
C GLY A 471 30.50 29.11 3.21
N ASP A 472 29.33 28.55 3.49
CA ASP A 472 28.67 27.62 2.58
C ASP A 472 27.85 28.34 1.50
N ALA A 473 28.06 27.99 0.22
CA ALA A 473 27.35 28.59 -0.90
C ALA A 473 25.86 28.18 -0.99
N GLY A 474 25.49 27.02 -0.40
CA GLY A 474 24.13 26.53 -0.34
C GLY A 474 23.27 27.20 0.74
N VAL A 475 23.88 28.10 1.54
CA VAL A 475 23.20 28.87 2.58
C VAL A 475 22.94 30.28 2.08
N ALA A 476 21.69 30.71 2.03
CA ALA A 476 21.31 32.08 1.65
C ALA A 476 21.40 33.07 2.84
N SER A 477 20.82 32.69 3.98
CA SER A 477 20.80 33.51 5.20
C SER A 477 20.67 32.64 6.45
N THR A 478 21.11 33.15 7.59
CA THR A 478 20.96 32.50 8.89
C THR A 478 20.41 33.48 9.91
N ALA A 479 19.43 33.05 10.69
CA ALA A 479 18.88 33.80 11.81
C ALA A 479 18.86 32.90 13.07
N ALA A 480 19.15 33.49 14.24
CA ALA A 480 18.98 32.78 15.51
C ALA A 480 17.58 33.04 16.07
N LEU A 481 16.99 32.03 16.70
CA LEU A 481 15.74 32.24 17.44
C LEU A 481 15.98 33.19 18.60
N ALA A 482 15.13 34.21 18.72
CA ALA A 482 15.20 35.25 19.75
C ALA A 482 13.79 35.67 20.11
N GLN A 483 13.29 35.23 21.27
CA GLN A 483 11.91 35.50 21.71
C GLN A 483 11.66 36.98 21.98
N ASP A 484 12.72 37.75 22.34
CA ASP A 484 12.65 39.20 22.56
C ASP A 484 12.62 40.01 21.25
N SER A 485 12.77 39.37 20.10
CA SER A 485 12.66 40.02 18.81
C SER A 485 11.21 40.10 18.34
N PRO A 486 10.77 41.20 17.76
CA PRO A 486 9.42 41.32 17.18
C PRO A 486 9.11 40.31 16.09
N SER A 487 10.14 39.78 15.41
CA SER A 487 10.03 38.73 14.39
C SER A 487 10.24 37.33 14.96
N GLY A 488 10.51 37.17 16.27
CA GLY A 488 10.86 35.90 16.90
C GLY A 488 12.26 35.41 16.55
N THR A 489 13.00 36.09 15.67
CA THR A 489 14.35 35.74 15.24
C THR A 489 15.23 36.98 15.12
N VAL A 490 16.55 36.78 15.16
CA VAL A 490 17.53 37.84 14.88
C VAL A 490 18.53 37.32 13.83
N PRO A 491 18.76 38.02 12.71
CA PRO A 491 19.77 37.68 11.74
C PRO A 491 21.16 37.61 12.37
N VAL A 492 21.96 36.60 12.01
CA VAL A 492 23.31 36.37 12.51
C VAL A 492 24.33 36.25 11.37
N GLY A 493 25.59 36.37 11.67
CA GLY A 493 26.69 36.24 10.70
C GLY A 493 26.61 37.30 9.58
N ARG A 494 26.78 36.85 8.31
CA ARG A 494 26.69 37.76 7.14
C ARG A 494 25.32 38.41 6.98
N SER A 495 24.25 37.78 7.49
CA SER A 495 22.90 38.30 7.45
C SER A 495 22.70 39.51 8.44
N ALA A 496 23.60 39.63 9.40
CA ALA A 496 23.55 40.71 10.41
C ALA A 496 24.23 42.02 9.98
N LYS A 497 24.94 42.07 8.85
CA LYS A 497 25.82 43.19 8.46
C LYS A 497 25.09 44.58 8.33
N ASN A 498 23.80 44.58 8.08
CA ASN A 498 23.01 45.81 7.84
C ASN A 498 21.85 45.96 8.83
N LEU A 499 21.94 45.36 10.03
CA LEU A 499 20.85 45.43 11.02
C LEU A 499 20.76 46.83 11.64
N PRO A 500 19.54 47.35 11.85
CA PRO A 500 19.33 48.53 12.69
C PRO A 500 19.88 48.29 14.11
N PRO A 501 20.40 49.33 14.77
CA PRO A 501 21.00 49.20 16.11
C PRO A 501 20.10 48.54 17.16
N ALA A 502 18.79 48.67 17.01
CA ALA A 502 17.79 48.05 17.89
C ALA A 502 17.86 46.51 17.90
N PHE A 503 18.27 45.88 16.80
CA PHE A 503 18.41 44.43 16.71
C PHE A 503 19.80 43.90 17.14
N ALA A 504 20.80 44.75 17.15
CA ALA A 504 22.17 44.36 17.52
C ALA A 504 22.32 44.00 19.01
N SER A 505 21.38 44.41 19.88
CA SER A 505 21.39 44.07 21.30
C SER A 505 20.56 42.84 21.66
N ILE A 506 19.81 42.27 20.72
CA ILE A 506 18.96 41.09 20.94
C ILE A 506 19.86 39.83 20.93
N LYS A 507 19.80 39.06 22.01
CA LYS A 507 20.54 37.79 22.13
C LYS A 507 19.71 36.63 21.66
N PRO A 508 20.31 35.59 21.07
CA PRO A 508 19.64 34.31 20.80
C PRO A 508 19.00 33.75 22.07
N THR A 509 17.81 33.16 21.93
CA THR A 509 17.16 32.43 23.02
C THR A 509 17.94 31.17 23.31
N GLU A 510 18.37 31.02 24.57
CA GLU A 510 19.05 29.81 25.06
C GLU A 510 18.07 28.98 25.89
N SER A 511 17.99 27.69 25.58
CA SER A 511 17.21 26.71 26.32
C SER A 511 18.09 25.49 26.60
N ASN A 512 18.18 25.07 27.86
CA ASN A 512 18.99 23.94 28.29
C ASN A 512 20.47 23.99 27.81
N GLY A 513 21.08 25.20 27.74
CA GLY A 513 22.45 25.40 27.24
C GLY A 513 22.60 25.26 25.72
N ARG A 514 21.50 25.27 24.98
CA ARG A 514 21.43 25.16 23.52
C ARG A 514 20.77 26.40 22.91
N VAL A 515 21.11 26.65 21.65
CA VAL A 515 20.52 27.68 20.79
C VAL A 515 20.00 27.05 19.53
N MET A 516 19.02 27.70 18.90
CA MET A 516 18.45 27.26 17.64
C MET A 516 18.66 28.30 16.55
N LEU A 517 19.20 27.84 15.41
CA LEU A 517 19.35 28.63 14.19
C LEU A 517 18.33 28.19 13.14
N GLN A 518 17.81 29.13 12.40
CA GLN A 518 16.99 28.95 11.21
C GLN A 518 17.84 29.37 10.01
N THR A 519 18.24 28.41 9.18
CA THR A 519 19.10 28.62 8.03
C THR A 519 18.31 28.45 6.75
N THR A 520 18.12 29.54 6.01
CA THR A 520 17.47 29.53 4.70
C THR A 520 18.46 29.02 3.66
N LEU A 521 18.10 27.96 2.95
CA LEU A 521 18.92 27.42 1.87
C LEU A 521 18.75 28.25 0.59
N THR A 522 19.75 28.23 -0.28
CA THR A 522 19.70 28.91 -1.57
C THR A 522 18.71 28.25 -2.51
N ASP A 523 18.67 26.90 -2.47
CA ASP A 523 17.84 26.07 -3.34
C ASP A 523 16.49 25.73 -2.69
N ALA A 524 15.51 25.33 -3.50
CA ALA A 524 14.22 24.90 -3.01
C ALA A 524 14.34 23.68 -2.07
N PRO A 525 13.57 23.63 -0.96
CA PRO A 525 13.77 22.65 0.12
C PRO A 525 13.55 21.20 -0.30
N ASP A 526 12.88 20.99 -1.43
CA ASP A 526 12.59 19.67 -2.04
C ASP A 526 13.47 19.37 -3.27
N SER A 527 14.55 20.13 -3.47
CA SER A 527 15.50 19.92 -4.55
C SER A 527 16.68 19.04 -4.12
N THR A 528 17.24 18.28 -5.07
CA THR A 528 18.45 17.47 -4.85
C THR A 528 19.63 18.33 -4.37
N ALA A 529 19.76 19.58 -4.87
CA ALA A 529 20.81 20.51 -4.44
C ALA A 529 20.68 20.90 -2.95
N ALA A 530 19.44 21.11 -2.46
CA ALA A 530 19.18 21.35 -1.04
C ALA A 530 19.48 20.11 -0.20
N GLU A 531 19.13 18.91 -0.66
CA GLU A 531 19.47 17.66 0.02
C GLU A 531 20.98 17.44 0.15
N GLU A 532 21.73 17.70 -0.93
CA GLU A 532 23.19 17.64 -0.91
C GLU A 532 23.78 18.67 0.06
N THR A 533 23.22 19.87 0.09
CA THR A 533 23.61 20.90 1.06
C THR A 533 23.37 20.46 2.48
N VAL A 534 22.21 19.89 2.81
CA VAL A 534 21.92 19.38 4.16
C VAL A 534 22.87 18.25 4.54
N LYS A 535 23.16 17.30 3.62
CA LYS A 535 24.10 16.20 3.86
C LYS A 535 25.50 16.75 4.16
N ARG A 536 25.97 17.74 3.40
CA ARG A 536 27.26 18.40 3.61
C ARG A 536 27.27 19.16 4.93
N LEU A 537 26.26 19.98 5.24
CA LEU A 537 26.16 20.70 6.48
C LEU A 537 26.17 19.77 7.70
N ARG A 538 25.46 18.66 7.67
CA ARG A 538 25.52 17.65 8.74
C ARG A 538 26.94 17.13 8.94
N GLN A 539 27.64 16.76 7.86
CA GLN A 539 29.00 16.26 7.94
C GLN A 539 29.95 17.29 8.56
N ASP A 540 29.88 18.53 8.10
CA ASP A 540 30.78 19.60 8.53
C ASP A 540 30.47 20.06 9.97
N LEU A 541 29.19 20.19 10.33
CA LEU A 541 28.73 20.58 11.66
C LEU A 541 29.00 19.50 12.72
N HIS A 542 28.86 18.22 12.38
CA HIS A 542 29.26 17.13 13.27
C HIS A 542 30.78 17.11 13.48
N GLY A 543 31.57 17.69 12.57
CA GLY A 543 32.99 17.94 12.78
C GLY A 543 33.27 18.97 13.87
N ILE A 544 32.36 19.93 14.10
CA ILE A 544 32.43 20.92 15.20
C ILE A 544 32.01 20.25 16.53
N SER A 545 30.85 19.59 16.54
CA SER A 545 30.34 18.86 17.69
C SER A 545 29.29 17.82 17.26
N SER A 546 29.39 16.61 17.80
CA SER A 546 28.40 15.54 17.60
C SER A 546 27.01 15.86 18.22
N GLU A 547 26.91 16.94 19.00
CA GLU A 547 25.67 17.40 19.61
C GLU A 547 24.88 18.38 18.72
N VAL A 548 25.47 18.85 17.62
CA VAL A 548 24.77 19.69 16.65
C VAL A 548 23.79 18.82 15.88
N LEU A 549 22.55 19.29 15.76
CA LEU A 549 21.47 18.60 15.07
C LEU A 549 20.92 19.48 13.93
N VAL A 550 20.74 18.88 12.75
CA VAL A 550 20.19 19.57 11.57
C VAL A 550 18.85 18.92 11.20
N GLY A 551 17.79 19.69 11.28
CA GLY A 551 16.41 19.30 10.96
C GLY A 551 15.77 20.24 9.93
N GLY A 552 14.45 20.20 9.83
CA GLY A 552 13.67 20.93 8.85
C GLY A 552 13.22 20.05 7.68
N THR A 553 12.46 20.62 6.75
CA THR A 553 11.80 19.86 5.66
C THR A 553 12.78 19.04 4.82
N THR A 554 13.88 19.66 4.36
CA THR A 554 14.90 18.97 3.55
C THR A 554 15.58 17.84 4.31
N ALA A 555 15.91 18.09 5.60
CA ALA A 555 16.53 17.07 6.45
C ALA A 555 15.59 15.86 6.67
N THR A 556 14.28 16.12 6.82
CA THR A 556 13.25 15.08 6.91
C THR A 556 13.21 14.21 5.64
N THR A 557 13.35 14.82 4.47
CA THR A 557 13.42 14.09 3.18
C THR A 557 14.68 13.22 3.13
N VAL A 558 15.84 13.76 3.49
CA VAL A 558 17.12 13.01 3.54
C VAL A 558 17.02 11.80 4.47
N ASP A 559 16.43 11.98 5.66
CA ASP A 559 16.26 10.89 6.63
C ASP A 559 15.24 9.84 6.15
N THR A 560 14.18 10.27 5.46
CA THR A 560 13.18 9.36 4.86
C THR A 560 13.79 8.49 3.77
N LEU A 561 14.63 9.07 2.90
CA LEU A 561 15.33 8.34 1.85
C LEU A 561 16.26 7.29 2.43
N ALA A 562 17.08 7.67 3.41
CA ALA A 562 18.01 6.76 4.09
C ALA A 562 17.26 5.60 4.79
N ALA A 563 16.17 5.92 5.50
CA ALA A 563 15.35 4.91 6.17
C ALA A 563 14.68 3.96 5.17
N ALA A 564 14.16 4.46 4.06
CA ALA A 564 13.53 3.63 3.02
C ALA A 564 14.53 2.70 2.32
N GLU A 565 15.77 3.17 2.11
CA GLU A 565 16.84 2.34 1.55
C GLU A 565 17.25 1.22 2.51
N GLN A 566 17.41 1.54 3.78
CA GLN A 566 17.69 0.55 4.84
C GLN A 566 16.57 -0.48 4.97
N ASP A 567 15.31 -0.02 4.92
CA ASP A 567 14.15 -0.89 4.97
C ASP A 567 14.11 -1.87 3.80
N ARG A 568 14.38 -1.42 2.58
CA ARG A 568 14.49 -2.31 1.40
C ARG A 568 15.55 -3.39 1.58
N ALA A 569 16.73 -2.99 2.06
CA ALA A 569 17.83 -3.92 2.28
C ALA A 569 17.53 -4.95 3.39
N THR A 570 16.72 -4.60 4.38
CA THR A 570 16.41 -5.45 5.52
C THR A 570 15.15 -6.30 5.29
N ILE A 571 14.05 -5.69 4.84
CA ILE A 571 12.73 -6.34 4.80
C ILE A 571 12.62 -7.32 3.64
N ILE A 572 13.16 -6.98 2.45
CA ILE A 572 13.07 -7.86 1.28
C ILE A 572 13.67 -9.26 1.57
N PRO A 573 14.89 -9.40 2.12
CA PRO A 573 15.43 -10.70 2.48
C PRO A 573 14.61 -11.44 3.55
N ILE A 574 14.08 -10.72 4.56
CA ILE A 574 13.24 -11.32 5.60
C ILE A 574 11.96 -11.90 5.00
N VAL A 575 11.27 -11.13 4.17
CA VAL A 575 10.05 -11.59 3.48
C VAL A 575 10.33 -12.82 2.62
N LEU A 576 11.42 -12.80 1.83
CA LEU A 576 11.83 -13.95 1.01
C LEU A 576 12.11 -15.20 1.86
N ALA A 577 12.79 -15.04 2.99
CA ALA A 577 13.10 -16.15 3.89
C ALA A 577 11.82 -16.72 4.53
N VAL A 578 10.96 -15.87 5.10
CA VAL A 578 9.70 -16.28 5.75
C VAL A 578 8.80 -17.02 4.76
N ILE A 579 8.60 -16.46 3.57
CA ILE A 579 7.75 -17.06 2.56
C ILE A 579 8.33 -18.37 2.04
N THR A 580 9.65 -18.45 1.85
CA THR A 580 10.31 -19.69 1.45
C THR A 580 10.05 -20.81 2.45
N VAL A 581 10.20 -20.53 3.76
CA VAL A 581 9.92 -21.50 4.82
C VAL A 581 8.46 -21.95 4.80
N ILE A 582 7.51 -21.02 4.67
CA ILE A 582 6.09 -21.36 4.62
C ILE A 582 5.79 -22.26 3.41
N LEU A 583 6.32 -21.94 2.23
CA LEU A 583 6.15 -22.75 1.01
C LEU A 583 6.79 -24.14 1.14
N MET A 584 7.98 -24.22 1.78
CA MET A 584 8.62 -25.51 2.03
C MET A 584 7.77 -26.43 2.90
N LEU A 585 7.16 -25.87 3.95
CA LEU A 585 6.26 -26.60 4.84
C LEU A 585 4.98 -27.04 4.11
N LEU A 586 4.38 -26.13 3.33
CA LEU A 586 3.13 -26.38 2.62
C LEU A 586 3.28 -27.42 1.49
N LEU A 587 4.28 -27.24 0.63
CA LEU A 587 4.53 -28.12 -0.51
C LEU A 587 5.29 -29.39 -0.14
N ARG A 588 5.84 -29.45 1.09
CA ARG A 588 6.71 -30.55 1.57
C ARG A 588 7.85 -30.85 0.59
N SER A 589 8.44 -29.81 0.06
CA SER A 589 9.51 -29.79 -0.92
C SER A 589 10.43 -28.61 -0.65
N VAL A 590 11.71 -28.74 -1.00
CA VAL A 590 12.69 -27.64 -0.94
C VAL A 590 12.88 -27.02 -2.32
N LEU A 591 12.94 -27.85 -3.36
CA LEU A 591 13.27 -27.37 -4.70
C LEU A 591 12.13 -26.55 -5.34
N ALA A 592 10.86 -26.98 -5.17
CA ALA A 592 9.72 -26.25 -5.73
C ALA A 592 9.64 -24.82 -5.17
N PRO A 593 9.66 -24.55 -3.85
CA PRO A 593 9.63 -23.19 -3.31
C PRO A 593 10.77 -22.30 -3.81
N LEU A 594 11.99 -22.81 -3.88
CA LEU A 594 13.15 -22.04 -4.37
C LEU A 594 12.99 -21.59 -5.82
N ILE A 595 12.53 -22.49 -6.69
CA ILE A 595 12.26 -22.17 -8.10
C ILE A 595 11.11 -21.17 -8.22
N LEU A 596 10.01 -21.41 -7.50
CA LEU A 596 8.84 -20.51 -7.52
C LEU A 596 9.21 -19.13 -7.03
N LEU A 597 10.00 -19.03 -5.95
CA LEU A 597 10.48 -17.76 -5.42
C LEU A 597 11.39 -17.04 -6.43
N ALA A 598 12.34 -17.75 -7.06
CA ALA A 598 13.19 -17.16 -8.10
C ALA A 598 12.38 -16.60 -9.27
N VAL A 599 11.34 -17.31 -9.69
CA VAL A 599 10.40 -16.85 -10.73
C VAL A 599 9.62 -15.61 -10.27
N THR A 600 9.16 -15.58 -9.03
CA THR A 600 8.43 -14.42 -8.47
C THR A 600 9.33 -13.19 -8.37
N VAL A 601 10.58 -13.34 -7.93
CA VAL A 601 11.56 -12.24 -7.90
C VAL A 601 11.85 -11.73 -9.31
N LEU A 602 12.02 -12.64 -10.27
CA LEU A 602 12.22 -12.25 -11.67
C LEU A 602 11.01 -11.51 -12.25
N SER A 603 9.79 -11.97 -11.94
CA SER A 603 8.55 -11.30 -12.32
C SER A 603 8.43 -9.90 -11.70
N TYR A 604 8.78 -9.75 -10.42
CA TYR A 604 8.81 -8.46 -9.74
C TYR A 604 9.82 -7.50 -10.39
N LEU A 605 11.05 -7.94 -10.64
CA LEU A 605 12.07 -7.10 -11.29
C LEU A 605 11.64 -6.71 -12.71
N ALA A 606 11.04 -7.64 -13.47
CA ALA A 606 10.47 -7.33 -14.78
C ALA A 606 9.34 -6.29 -14.69
N THR A 607 8.48 -6.41 -13.67
CA THR A 607 7.42 -5.42 -13.40
C THR A 607 8.00 -4.04 -13.11
N LEU A 608 9.04 -3.95 -12.29
CA LEU A 608 9.73 -2.67 -12.02
C LEU A 608 10.35 -2.09 -13.30
N GLY A 609 10.98 -2.92 -14.14
CA GLY A 609 11.56 -2.47 -15.39
C GLY A 609 10.51 -1.92 -16.38
N VAL A 610 9.36 -2.58 -16.50
CA VAL A 610 8.24 -2.05 -17.30
C VAL A 610 7.68 -0.77 -16.68
N SER A 611 7.59 -0.71 -15.36
CA SER A 611 7.14 0.49 -14.63
C SER A 611 8.09 1.66 -14.87
N ALA A 612 9.40 1.43 -14.83
CA ALA A 612 10.40 2.46 -15.14
C ALA A 612 10.22 3.02 -16.56
N LEU A 613 10.02 2.16 -17.56
CA LEU A 613 9.74 2.61 -18.93
C LEU A 613 8.48 3.46 -19.00
N LEU A 614 7.39 3.01 -18.35
CA LEU A 614 6.13 3.75 -18.37
C LEU A 614 6.25 5.10 -17.65
N PHE A 615 6.82 5.11 -16.46
CA PHE A 615 6.89 6.32 -15.63
C PHE A 615 7.83 7.36 -16.22
N ASN A 616 9.00 6.94 -16.75
CA ASN A 616 10.01 7.86 -17.26
C ASN A 616 9.68 8.35 -18.68
N HIS A 617 9.13 7.49 -19.56
CA HIS A 617 9.03 7.81 -20.99
C HIS A 617 7.60 8.03 -21.50
N VAL A 618 6.57 7.56 -20.78
CA VAL A 618 5.17 7.71 -21.20
C VAL A 618 4.44 8.71 -20.31
N LEU A 619 4.52 8.53 -18.99
CA LEU A 619 3.85 9.40 -18.03
C LEU A 619 4.71 10.60 -17.60
N HIS A 620 6.02 10.58 -17.90
CA HIS A 620 6.98 11.63 -17.54
C HIS A 620 6.87 12.06 -16.08
N LEU A 621 6.79 11.08 -15.16
CA LEU A 621 6.71 11.36 -13.74
C LEU A 621 8.06 11.88 -13.21
N PRO A 622 8.06 12.83 -12.25
CA PRO A 622 9.28 13.50 -11.78
C PRO A 622 10.19 12.63 -10.89
N GLY A 623 9.84 11.38 -10.69
CA GLY A 623 10.55 10.41 -9.85
C GLY A 623 9.61 9.40 -9.25
N ALA A 624 10.10 8.57 -8.32
CA ALA A 624 9.27 7.63 -7.58
C ALA A 624 9.47 7.79 -6.06
N ASP A 625 8.37 7.57 -5.32
CA ASP A 625 8.42 7.53 -3.86
C ASP A 625 9.34 6.39 -3.40
N PRO A 626 10.24 6.62 -2.42
CA PRO A 626 11.25 5.66 -2.00
C PRO A 626 10.66 4.39 -1.37
N THR A 627 9.41 4.41 -0.91
CA THR A 627 8.72 3.26 -0.32
C THR A 627 8.01 2.38 -1.37
N VAL A 628 7.75 2.90 -2.57
CA VAL A 628 7.03 2.20 -3.65
C VAL A 628 7.68 0.86 -4.03
N PRO A 629 9.02 0.74 -4.20
CA PRO A 629 9.63 -0.55 -4.50
C PRO A 629 9.39 -1.59 -3.41
N LEU A 630 9.48 -1.20 -2.12
CA LEU A 630 9.22 -2.10 -1.01
C LEU A 630 7.77 -2.57 -0.98
N TYR A 631 6.82 -1.66 -1.12
CA TYR A 631 5.39 -1.99 -1.13
C TYR A 631 5.01 -2.85 -2.34
N GLY A 632 5.50 -2.47 -3.53
CA GLY A 632 5.32 -3.26 -4.75
C GLY A 632 5.84 -4.68 -4.58
N PHE A 633 7.03 -4.84 -3.97
CA PHE A 633 7.60 -6.14 -3.66
C PHE A 633 6.73 -6.95 -2.70
N VAL A 634 6.39 -6.36 -1.55
CA VAL A 634 5.61 -7.06 -0.51
C VAL A 634 4.25 -7.48 -1.06
N PHE A 635 3.54 -6.61 -1.78
CA PHE A 635 2.23 -6.96 -2.35
C PHE A 635 2.33 -7.98 -3.47
N LEU A 636 3.26 -7.83 -4.41
CA LEU A 636 3.41 -8.80 -5.51
C LEU A 636 3.83 -10.17 -5.01
N VAL A 637 4.74 -10.21 -4.03
CA VAL A 637 5.19 -11.48 -3.47
C VAL A 637 4.11 -12.10 -2.60
N ALA A 638 3.51 -11.33 -1.68
CA ALA A 638 2.47 -11.85 -0.79
C ALA A 638 1.22 -12.31 -1.54
N LEU A 639 0.64 -11.47 -2.40
CA LEU A 639 -0.58 -11.77 -3.16
C LEU A 639 -0.29 -12.67 -4.37
N GLY A 640 0.90 -12.54 -4.96
CA GLY A 640 1.31 -13.36 -6.06
C GLY A 640 1.50 -14.84 -5.67
N ILE A 641 2.09 -15.12 -4.53
CA ILE A 641 2.33 -16.48 -4.06
C ILE A 641 1.05 -17.26 -3.79
N ASP A 642 -0.03 -16.61 -3.41
CA ASP A 642 -1.33 -17.21 -3.16
C ASP A 642 -1.82 -18.06 -4.32
N TYR A 643 -1.74 -17.52 -5.50
CA TYR A 643 -2.12 -18.26 -6.71
C TYR A 643 -1.15 -19.40 -7.03
N THR A 644 0.14 -19.27 -6.66
CA THR A 644 1.13 -20.34 -6.78
C THR A 644 0.81 -21.49 -5.83
N ILE A 645 0.45 -21.17 -4.59
CA ILE A 645 0.02 -22.14 -3.59
C ILE A 645 -1.19 -22.90 -4.13
N PHE A 646 -2.18 -22.19 -4.64
CA PHE A 646 -3.41 -22.79 -5.16
C PHE A 646 -3.15 -23.75 -6.33
N LEU A 647 -2.32 -23.34 -7.31
CA LEU A 647 -1.93 -24.19 -8.43
C LEU A 647 -1.13 -25.41 -7.95
N MET A 648 -0.07 -25.19 -7.19
CA MET A 648 0.87 -26.25 -6.82
C MET A 648 0.29 -27.23 -5.80
N THR A 649 -0.62 -26.80 -4.92
CA THR A 649 -1.36 -27.70 -4.04
C THR A 649 -2.24 -28.64 -4.87
N ARG A 650 -2.94 -28.10 -5.88
CA ARG A 650 -3.76 -28.93 -6.78
C ARG A 650 -2.90 -29.90 -7.60
N VAL A 651 -1.78 -29.41 -8.14
CA VAL A 651 -0.81 -30.27 -8.86
C VAL A 651 -0.32 -31.40 -7.97
N ARG A 652 -0.02 -31.11 -6.70
CA ARG A 652 0.41 -32.13 -5.73
C ARG A 652 -0.68 -33.16 -5.45
N GLU A 653 -1.95 -32.74 -5.29
CA GLU A 653 -3.09 -33.65 -5.14
C GLU A 653 -3.22 -34.62 -6.35
N GLU A 654 -3.17 -34.06 -7.56
CA GLU A 654 -3.26 -34.87 -8.79
C GLU A 654 -2.02 -35.74 -8.98
N THR A 655 -0.82 -35.29 -8.61
CA THR A 655 0.42 -36.05 -8.68
C THR A 655 0.33 -37.39 -7.95
N LEU A 656 -0.40 -37.43 -6.82
CA LEU A 656 -0.60 -38.70 -6.07
C LEU A 656 -1.35 -39.77 -6.85
N SER A 657 -2.15 -39.39 -7.84
CA SER A 657 -2.98 -40.33 -8.62
C SER A 657 -2.43 -40.60 -10.03
N VAL A 658 -1.86 -39.60 -10.71
CA VAL A 658 -1.50 -39.68 -12.13
C VAL A 658 -0.04 -39.31 -12.45
N GLY A 659 0.77 -39.00 -11.43
CA GLY A 659 2.15 -38.54 -11.59
C GLY A 659 2.26 -37.06 -11.89
N THR A 660 3.49 -36.50 -11.80
CA THR A 660 3.72 -35.05 -11.77
C THR A 660 3.33 -34.35 -13.08
N ARG A 661 3.67 -34.90 -14.23
CA ARG A 661 3.39 -34.24 -15.52
C ARG A 661 1.90 -34.18 -15.81
N GLU A 662 1.22 -35.33 -15.78
CA GLU A 662 -0.24 -35.34 -15.98
C GLU A 662 -0.96 -34.58 -14.84
N GLY A 663 -0.43 -34.63 -13.60
CA GLY A 663 -0.91 -33.84 -12.48
C GLY A 663 -0.81 -32.33 -12.74
N MET A 664 0.30 -31.87 -13.36
CA MET A 664 0.44 -30.45 -13.77
C MET A 664 -0.56 -30.05 -14.84
N ARG A 665 -0.72 -30.91 -15.87
CA ARG A 665 -1.69 -30.69 -16.93
C ARG A 665 -3.11 -30.57 -16.38
N ARG A 666 -3.56 -31.48 -15.54
CA ARG A 666 -4.89 -31.47 -14.90
C ARG A 666 -5.05 -30.29 -13.95
N GLY A 667 -4.04 -30.03 -13.14
CA GLY A 667 -4.01 -28.88 -12.23
C GLY A 667 -4.23 -27.57 -12.98
N LEU A 668 -3.51 -27.33 -14.07
CA LEU A 668 -3.64 -26.13 -14.89
C LEU A 668 -5.04 -26.00 -15.54
N ILE A 669 -5.58 -27.10 -16.09
CA ILE A 669 -6.92 -27.09 -16.71
C ILE A 669 -8.01 -26.75 -15.70
N ILE A 670 -7.91 -27.29 -14.49
CA ILE A 670 -8.93 -27.10 -13.44
C ILE A 670 -8.84 -25.71 -12.82
N THR A 671 -7.63 -25.22 -12.55
CA THR A 671 -7.41 -24.00 -11.76
C THR A 671 -7.18 -22.76 -12.63
N GLY A 672 -6.73 -22.91 -13.87
CA GLY A 672 -6.29 -21.80 -14.71
C GLY A 672 -7.34 -20.71 -14.89
N GLY A 673 -8.60 -21.09 -15.15
CA GLY A 673 -9.70 -20.13 -15.29
C GLY A 673 -9.99 -19.35 -13.99
N VAL A 674 -9.93 -20.01 -12.85
CA VAL A 674 -10.17 -19.38 -11.54
C VAL A 674 -9.02 -18.42 -11.19
N ILE A 675 -7.78 -18.86 -11.36
CA ILE A 675 -6.59 -18.04 -11.09
C ILE A 675 -6.55 -16.79 -11.97
N THR A 676 -6.80 -16.94 -13.27
CA THR A 676 -6.79 -15.78 -14.18
C THR A 676 -7.90 -14.80 -13.86
N SER A 677 -9.13 -15.28 -13.57
CA SER A 677 -10.22 -14.38 -13.18
C SER A 677 -9.96 -13.67 -11.86
N ALA A 678 -9.38 -14.35 -10.89
CA ALA A 678 -8.98 -13.78 -9.61
C ALA A 678 -7.86 -12.74 -9.80
N GLY A 679 -6.84 -13.04 -10.60
CA GLY A 679 -5.79 -12.10 -10.94
C GLY A 679 -6.30 -10.83 -11.63
N VAL A 680 -7.26 -10.96 -12.55
CA VAL A 680 -7.88 -9.80 -13.21
C VAL A 680 -8.67 -8.95 -12.20
N VAL A 681 -9.44 -9.57 -11.30
CA VAL A 681 -10.18 -8.85 -10.25
C VAL A 681 -9.21 -8.11 -9.34
N LEU A 682 -8.18 -8.78 -8.83
CA LEU A 682 -7.19 -8.18 -7.94
C LEU A 682 -6.43 -7.03 -8.61
N ALA A 683 -5.95 -7.24 -9.85
CA ALA A 683 -5.26 -6.20 -10.62
C ALA A 683 -6.14 -4.96 -10.81
N THR A 684 -7.41 -5.17 -11.16
CA THR A 684 -8.33 -4.05 -11.36
C THR A 684 -8.68 -3.34 -10.06
N THR A 685 -8.75 -4.09 -8.95
CA THR A 685 -8.96 -3.51 -7.62
C THR A 685 -7.79 -2.59 -7.25
N PHE A 686 -6.54 -3.05 -7.47
CA PHE A 686 -5.37 -2.20 -7.24
C PHE A 686 -5.27 -1.02 -8.21
N ALA A 687 -5.66 -1.20 -9.48
CA ALA A 687 -5.72 -0.12 -10.46
C ALA A 687 -6.65 1.02 -10.01
N ALA A 688 -7.67 0.75 -9.21
CA ALA A 688 -8.56 1.77 -8.65
C ALA A 688 -7.84 2.76 -7.73
N LEU A 689 -6.67 2.43 -7.15
CA LEU A 689 -5.85 3.39 -6.40
C LEU A 689 -5.43 4.60 -7.24
N ALA A 690 -5.30 4.44 -8.57
CA ALA A 690 -4.95 5.53 -9.47
C ALA A 690 -6.03 6.61 -9.61
N VAL A 691 -7.21 6.41 -9.07
CA VAL A 691 -8.27 7.44 -8.97
C VAL A 691 -7.84 8.58 -8.03
N ILE A 692 -6.97 8.27 -7.06
CA ILE A 692 -6.41 9.25 -6.16
C ILE A 692 -5.24 9.94 -6.86
N PRO A 693 -5.24 11.27 -6.98
CA PRO A 693 -4.20 11.99 -7.71
C PRO A 693 -2.92 12.18 -6.87
N LEU A 694 -2.41 11.08 -6.31
CA LEU A 694 -1.14 11.04 -5.58
C LEU A 694 -0.17 10.13 -6.30
N ILE A 695 1.02 10.65 -6.59
CA ILE A 695 2.03 9.96 -7.41
C ILE A 695 2.36 8.56 -6.86
N PHE A 696 2.53 8.45 -5.53
CA PHE A 696 2.77 7.20 -4.84
C PHE A 696 1.68 6.14 -5.12
N LEU A 697 0.40 6.53 -5.01
CA LEU A 697 -0.72 5.60 -5.20
C LEU A 697 -0.89 5.21 -6.67
N VAL A 698 -0.64 6.13 -7.60
CA VAL A 698 -0.66 5.85 -9.04
C VAL A 698 0.46 4.88 -9.42
N GLN A 699 1.66 5.07 -8.87
CA GLN A 699 2.80 4.18 -9.10
C GLN A 699 2.53 2.78 -8.52
N LEU A 700 2.06 2.72 -7.28
CA LEU A 700 1.70 1.45 -6.63
C LEU A 700 0.56 0.73 -7.35
N ALA A 701 -0.47 1.48 -7.79
CA ALA A 701 -1.58 0.94 -8.58
C ALA A 701 -1.09 0.23 -9.84
N PHE A 702 -0.20 0.88 -10.60
CA PHE A 702 0.34 0.28 -11.83
C PHE A 702 1.22 -0.93 -11.53
N ILE A 703 2.18 -0.80 -10.61
CA ILE A 703 3.13 -1.87 -10.28
C ILE A 703 2.37 -3.12 -9.83
N VAL A 704 1.42 -2.98 -8.91
CA VAL A 704 0.70 -4.14 -8.39
C VAL A 704 -0.28 -4.68 -9.42
N ALA A 705 -1.05 -3.84 -10.11
CA ALA A 705 -2.01 -4.30 -11.12
C ALA A 705 -1.31 -5.01 -12.28
N PHE A 706 -0.27 -4.41 -12.85
CA PHE A 706 0.48 -5.00 -13.95
C PHE A 706 1.22 -6.28 -13.50
N GLY A 707 1.88 -6.23 -12.34
CA GLY A 707 2.62 -7.38 -11.82
C GLY A 707 1.72 -8.58 -11.52
N VAL A 708 0.53 -8.36 -10.92
CA VAL A 708 -0.46 -9.42 -10.70
C VAL A 708 -0.97 -10.01 -12.02
N LEU A 709 -1.22 -9.18 -13.03
CA LEU A 709 -1.63 -9.66 -14.36
C LEU A 709 -0.52 -10.47 -15.03
N LEU A 710 0.71 -9.96 -15.00
CA LEU A 710 1.90 -10.64 -15.51
C LEU A 710 2.04 -12.04 -14.86
N ASP A 711 1.89 -12.07 -13.55
CA ASP A 711 2.00 -13.28 -12.75
C ASP A 711 0.86 -14.26 -13.02
N ALA A 712 -0.40 -13.81 -12.97
CA ALA A 712 -1.58 -14.68 -13.15
C ALA A 712 -1.74 -15.21 -14.59
N ILE A 713 -1.33 -14.42 -15.60
CA ILE A 713 -1.55 -14.78 -17.02
C ILE A 713 -0.31 -15.40 -17.62
N LEU A 714 0.89 -14.82 -17.47
CA LEU A 714 2.10 -15.30 -18.13
C LEU A 714 2.87 -16.30 -17.28
N VAL A 715 3.20 -15.94 -16.05
CA VAL A 715 4.05 -16.77 -15.20
C VAL A 715 3.36 -18.09 -14.88
N ARG A 716 2.10 -18.07 -14.52
CA ARG A 716 1.36 -19.27 -14.08
C ARG A 716 0.74 -20.09 -15.16
N ALA A 717 0.39 -19.49 -16.29
CA ALA A 717 -0.13 -20.26 -17.41
C ALA A 717 0.98 -20.93 -18.24
N PHE A 718 2.18 -20.34 -18.27
CA PHE A 718 3.25 -20.80 -19.15
C PHE A 718 4.56 -21.12 -18.42
N LEU A 719 5.14 -20.17 -17.67
CA LEU A 719 6.49 -20.33 -17.12
C LEU A 719 6.56 -21.41 -16.04
N VAL A 720 5.72 -21.33 -15.01
CA VAL A 720 5.70 -22.31 -13.92
C VAL A 720 5.30 -23.69 -14.41
N PRO A 721 4.21 -23.88 -15.20
CA PRO A 721 3.87 -25.18 -15.73
C PRO A 721 4.96 -25.80 -16.60
N ALA A 722 5.63 -25.00 -17.44
CA ALA A 722 6.72 -25.48 -18.29
C ALA A 722 7.95 -25.92 -17.47
N LEU A 723 8.28 -25.22 -16.39
CA LEU A 723 9.34 -25.61 -15.46
C LEU A 723 9.00 -26.93 -14.74
N VAL A 724 7.76 -27.05 -14.24
CA VAL A 724 7.30 -28.29 -13.58
C VAL A 724 7.30 -29.48 -14.54
N GLU A 725 6.88 -29.25 -15.77
CA GLU A 725 6.84 -30.28 -16.83
C GLU A 725 8.26 -30.77 -17.20
N ASP A 726 9.23 -29.85 -17.32
CA ASP A 726 10.63 -30.18 -17.66
C ASP A 726 11.33 -30.90 -16.52
N LEU A 727 11.13 -30.45 -15.27
CA LEU A 727 11.75 -31.02 -14.07
C LEU A 727 11.08 -32.36 -13.64
N GLY A 728 9.79 -32.51 -13.93
CA GLY A 728 9.01 -33.67 -13.54
C GLY A 728 9.01 -33.88 -12.02
N GLY A 729 9.09 -35.17 -11.60
CA GLY A 729 9.07 -35.52 -10.17
C GLY A 729 10.22 -34.95 -9.33
N ARG A 730 11.32 -34.48 -9.95
CA ARG A 730 12.46 -33.85 -9.22
C ARG A 730 12.05 -32.58 -8.48
N ILE A 731 11.03 -31.89 -8.94
CA ILE A 731 10.55 -30.65 -8.31
C ILE A 731 10.12 -30.85 -6.85
N TRP A 732 9.69 -32.06 -6.50
CA TRP A 732 9.23 -32.40 -5.15
C TRP A 732 10.37 -32.79 -4.19
N TRP A 733 11.66 -32.71 -4.61
CA TRP A 733 12.77 -33.06 -3.72
C TRP A 733 12.73 -32.27 -2.40
N PRO A 734 12.97 -32.90 -1.23
CA PRO A 734 13.36 -34.28 -0.96
C PRO A 734 12.20 -35.31 -0.88
N SER A 735 10.96 -34.91 -1.10
CA SER A 735 9.83 -35.83 -1.15
C SER A 735 9.95 -36.79 -2.29
N ARG A 736 9.50 -38.03 -2.08
CA ARG A 736 9.53 -39.11 -3.10
C ARG A 736 8.28 -39.10 -4.00
N LEU A 737 7.55 -38.03 -4.10
CA LEU A 737 6.46 -37.86 -5.07
C LEU A 737 7.05 -37.90 -6.50
N ARG A 738 6.54 -38.78 -7.35
CA ARG A 738 7.00 -38.92 -8.74
C ARG A 738 5.87 -38.67 -9.73
#